data_681d3e1278c2cb4cd6bf1c239ab71105
#
_entry.id   681d3e1278c2cb4cd6bf1c239ab71105
#
_cell.length_a   1.000
_cell.length_b   1.000
_cell.length_c   1.000
_cell.angle_alpha   90.00
_cell.angle_beta   90.00
_cell.angle_gamma   90.00
#
_symmetry.space_group_name_H-M   'P 1'
#
loop_
_entity.id
_entity.type
_entity.pdbx_description
1 polymer ?
#
loop_
_entity_poly.entity_id
_entity_poly.type
_entity_poly.pdbx_seq_one_letter_code
_entity_poly.pdbx_strand_id
1 'polypeptide(L)'
;MLTNYFKTALRYLWRKKTYTILNYLCLTFGLTCALITVLFILNAFSYDRFHKNYNRLFSVEAWVTFFNGDRFPKEYLSASLTDKLAEQAPEIEQMTRIAERDYSFMSGNKTFSEKGLYADNNFFNLFTFPLLQSGDTKVLTDLNSIVISEHMAVKFFETIDCVGKSLIIKDGGSEKAFNITGIFKQIPSQSHLQFEFIIPFSKFLAENRWASGEGATANQTWILLKDNADRESVENKIRNIIKDQESTLNQELFLFPLKEKILYDYAGGKRVWKEMQNIVIAGSVGFGILLIACFNYINLAIALNIRRYREAGIRKAAGAGKSTIVMQYLCESFILTLISLFSAIILARILLIGFNAMLSFDIHLRLTDFKLIAFFTVITLLTGLISGLPPALYLASCNPVDALKGKLITSHSYSFFRQSLIVFQFTIPVIMIIGMLIIKSQDSYMRNYDLGVDKDKTIILNNSATIQDHAESFKNELLSIPGIDAVSFTNCIPGRGAKVSSEVNWEGKDVTEKLHFWCINTDFDYNKVVRINITDGRFFNPAFSADSVSYIINDVAASVMKNKNPAGSSISLEGGKGLIIGIFKDFHSIDLAGPLVPTIIQIKSSERPEILIKYSTGSYQSIINEIKTVYQHYESETSFQATLFRDLISYSNLNLPARLAGLSFIIALLLACMGLFGLASFTAENRTKEIGIRKTNGATTLSLMGLLLKSYTKWLIIAVIIALPVSFILGRIFLGRFFFHTSIPLWVFMAGPLIAIIVALLTVCSQTWNVANRNPVRSLRFE
;
A
#
# COMPACT_ATOMS: atom_id res chain seq x y z
N MET A 1 16.02 12.84 -47.56
CA MET A 1 14.94 13.63 -46.92
C MET A 1 14.99 13.61 -45.41
N LEU A 2 15.04 12.46 -44.75
CA LEU A 2 15.09 12.33 -43.29
C LEU A 2 16.24 13.11 -42.61
N THR A 3 17.44 13.09 -43.21
CA THR A 3 18.62 13.82 -42.69
C THR A 3 18.42 15.34 -42.68
N ASN A 4 17.68 15.87 -43.66
CA ASN A 4 17.35 17.30 -43.72
C ASN A 4 16.28 17.67 -42.67
N TYR A 5 15.30 16.79 -42.41
CA TYR A 5 14.34 17.01 -41.33
C TYR A 5 15.03 17.01 -39.97
N PHE A 6 15.97 16.12 -39.75
CA PHE A 6 16.74 16.06 -38.49
C PHE A 6 17.60 17.33 -38.28
N LYS A 7 18.34 17.80 -39.29
CA LYS A 7 19.14 19.05 -39.21
C LYS A 7 18.27 20.28 -38.97
N THR A 8 17.12 20.38 -39.64
CA THR A 8 16.18 21.51 -39.44
C THR A 8 15.53 21.47 -38.07
N ALA A 9 15.16 20.31 -37.54
CA ALA A 9 14.63 20.13 -36.21
C ALA A 9 15.62 20.59 -35.13
N LEU A 10 16.88 20.14 -35.19
CA LEU A 10 17.90 20.55 -34.24
C LEU A 10 18.16 22.05 -34.27
N ARG A 11 18.26 22.67 -35.47
CA ARG A 11 18.45 24.13 -35.58
C ARG A 11 17.30 24.90 -34.97
N TYR A 12 16.08 24.42 -35.13
CA TYR A 12 14.90 25.06 -34.55
C TYR A 12 14.90 24.97 -33.03
N LEU A 13 15.13 23.81 -32.46
CA LEU A 13 15.21 23.57 -31.02
C LEU A 13 16.25 24.50 -30.36
N TRP A 14 17.39 24.72 -31.00
CA TRP A 14 18.43 25.64 -30.52
C TRP A 14 18.06 27.12 -30.60
N ARG A 15 17.27 27.53 -31.60
CA ARG A 15 16.83 28.94 -31.76
C ARG A 15 15.80 29.38 -30.75
N LYS A 16 14.94 28.50 -30.26
CA LYS A 16 13.84 28.79 -29.33
C LYS A 16 14.05 28.19 -27.95
N LYS A 17 15.21 28.49 -27.35
CA LYS A 17 15.72 27.87 -26.10
C LYS A 17 14.67 27.79 -24.99
N THR A 18 13.99 28.89 -24.61
CA THR A 18 13.05 28.94 -23.48
C THR A 18 11.91 27.93 -23.64
N TYR A 19 11.28 27.89 -24.81
CA TYR A 19 10.12 27.01 -25.05
C TYR A 19 10.56 25.55 -25.24
N THR A 20 11.74 25.33 -25.84
CA THR A 20 12.32 24.01 -25.97
C THR A 20 12.65 23.41 -24.61
N ILE A 21 13.26 24.22 -23.70
CA ILE A 21 13.57 23.80 -22.33
C ILE A 21 12.29 23.49 -21.55
N LEU A 22 11.23 24.32 -21.64
CA LEU A 22 9.96 24.03 -20.98
C LEU A 22 9.34 22.70 -21.46
N ASN A 23 9.27 22.50 -22.79
CA ASN A 23 8.75 21.26 -23.35
C ASN A 23 9.61 20.06 -22.97
N TYR A 24 10.91 20.19 -23.02
CA TYR A 24 11.87 19.17 -22.61
C TYR A 24 11.69 18.79 -21.15
N LEU A 25 11.60 19.76 -20.23
CA LEU A 25 11.36 19.50 -18.81
C LEU A 25 10.00 18.85 -18.56
N CYS A 26 8.93 19.36 -19.19
CA CYS A 26 7.61 18.78 -19.06
C CYS A 26 7.58 17.30 -19.51
N LEU A 27 8.16 17.00 -20.66
CA LEU A 27 8.23 15.61 -21.17
C LEU A 27 9.15 14.74 -20.30
N THR A 28 10.28 15.28 -19.82
CA THR A 28 11.21 14.55 -18.95
C THR A 28 10.52 14.14 -17.65
N PHE A 29 9.87 15.07 -16.95
CA PHE A 29 9.13 14.76 -15.72
C PHE A 29 7.95 13.79 -15.97
N GLY A 30 7.18 14.02 -17.03
CA GLY A 30 6.05 13.14 -17.39
C GLY A 30 6.50 11.71 -17.70
N LEU A 31 7.57 11.55 -18.49
CA LEU A 31 8.16 10.26 -18.80
C LEU A 31 8.80 9.60 -17.58
N THR A 32 9.46 10.37 -16.70
CA THR A 32 10.02 9.84 -15.44
C THR A 32 8.92 9.24 -14.56
N CYS A 33 7.81 9.93 -14.39
CA CYS A 33 6.67 9.41 -13.61
C CYS A 33 6.09 8.15 -14.25
N ALA A 34 5.91 8.15 -15.56
CA ALA A 34 5.43 6.97 -16.28
C ALA A 34 6.38 5.77 -16.13
N LEU A 35 7.70 6.00 -16.17
CA LEU A 35 8.73 4.97 -15.98
C LEU A 35 8.66 4.38 -14.56
N ILE A 36 8.65 5.22 -13.53
CA ILE A 36 8.56 4.74 -12.14
C ILE A 36 7.27 3.97 -11.92
N THR A 37 6.14 4.47 -12.46
CA THR A 37 4.84 3.78 -12.37
C THR A 37 4.88 2.41 -13.03
N VAL A 38 5.46 2.30 -14.23
CA VAL A 38 5.54 1.00 -14.92
C VAL A 38 6.50 0.05 -14.20
N LEU A 39 7.61 0.54 -13.68
CA LEU A 39 8.51 -0.28 -12.85
C LEU A 39 7.80 -0.82 -11.60
N PHE A 40 7.00 0.02 -10.93
CA PHE A 40 6.16 -0.41 -9.80
C PHE A 40 5.15 -1.50 -10.23
N ILE A 41 4.46 -1.29 -11.34
CA ILE A 41 3.49 -2.26 -11.88
C ILE A 41 4.19 -3.58 -12.25
N LEU A 42 5.32 -3.53 -12.96
CA LEU A 42 6.08 -4.72 -13.32
C LEU A 42 6.61 -5.46 -12.08
N ASN A 43 7.07 -4.72 -11.07
CA ASN A 43 7.50 -5.30 -9.81
C ASN A 43 6.34 -6.04 -9.12
N ALA A 44 5.16 -5.42 -9.01
CA ALA A 44 3.99 -6.05 -8.40
C ALA A 44 3.54 -7.32 -9.15
N PHE A 45 3.62 -7.32 -10.48
CA PHE A 45 3.33 -8.52 -11.28
C PHE A 45 4.46 -9.55 -11.33
N SER A 46 5.65 -9.23 -10.82
CA SER A 46 6.79 -10.16 -10.81
C SER A 46 6.83 -11.06 -9.58
N TYR A 47 5.99 -10.78 -8.56
CA TYR A 47 5.97 -11.57 -7.33
C TYR A 47 5.76 -13.05 -7.61
N ASP A 48 6.59 -13.87 -6.96
CA ASP A 48 6.58 -15.34 -6.99
C ASP A 48 6.74 -16.00 -8.38
N ARG A 49 6.91 -15.21 -9.44
CA ARG A 49 7.05 -15.75 -10.81
C ARG A 49 8.33 -16.55 -11.06
N PHE A 50 9.28 -16.50 -10.14
CA PHE A 50 10.50 -17.30 -10.22
C PHE A 50 10.27 -18.78 -9.88
N HIS A 51 9.13 -19.11 -9.24
CA HIS A 51 8.76 -20.48 -8.98
C HIS A 51 8.37 -21.22 -10.26
N LYS A 52 8.99 -22.37 -10.52
CA LYS A 52 8.67 -23.23 -11.70
C LYS A 52 7.20 -23.65 -11.69
N ASN A 53 6.67 -23.91 -10.50
CA ASN A 53 5.31 -24.40 -10.28
C ASN A 53 4.26 -23.28 -10.11
N TYR A 54 4.61 -22.03 -10.41
CA TYR A 54 3.79 -20.82 -10.15
C TYR A 54 2.31 -20.94 -10.53
N ASN A 55 1.99 -21.62 -11.64
CA ASN A 55 0.62 -21.75 -12.12
C ASN A 55 -0.18 -22.89 -11.46
N ARG A 56 0.51 -23.87 -10.83
CA ARG A 56 -0.06 -25.06 -10.24
C ARG A 56 0.00 -25.12 -8.71
N LEU A 57 0.52 -24.05 -8.10
CA LEU A 57 0.68 -23.94 -6.65
C LEU A 57 -0.49 -23.17 -6.04
N PHE A 58 -1.10 -23.79 -5.01
CA PHE A 58 -2.26 -23.22 -4.33
C PHE A 58 -2.10 -23.31 -2.81
N SER A 59 -2.53 -22.28 -2.10
CA SER A 59 -2.80 -22.36 -0.66
C SER A 59 -4.20 -22.95 -0.44
N VAL A 60 -4.32 -23.89 0.48
CA VAL A 60 -5.62 -24.40 0.93
C VAL A 60 -6.09 -23.51 2.07
N GLU A 61 -7.23 -22.87 1.89
CA GLU A 61 -7.84 -21.97 2.87
C GLU A 61 -9.28 -22.39 3.12
N ALA A 62 -9.85 -21.92 4.23
CA ALA A 62 -11.24 -22.20 4.56
C ALA A 62 -12.09 -20.93 4.56
N TRP A 63 -13.24 -20.98 3.94
CA TRP A 63 -14.30 -20.01 4.18
C TRP A 63 -14.91 -20.26 5.55
N VAL A 64 -14.86 -19.26 6.41
CA VAL A 64 -15.56 -19.23 7.69
C VAL A 64 -16.77 -18.33 7.55
N THR A 65 -17.95 -18.87 7.79
CA THR A 65 -19.20 -18.10 7.74
C THR A 65 -19.55 -17.64 9.15
N PHE A 66 -19.64 -16.32 9.33
CA PHE A 66 -20.01 -15.70 10.60
C PHE A 66 -21.53 -15.66 10.80
N PHE A 67 -21.95 -15.33 12.03
CA PHE A 67 -23.36 -15.26 12.44
C PHE A 67 -24.22 -14.29 11.60
N ASN A 68 -23.63 -13.27 11.00
CA ASN A 68 -24.30 -12.30 10.11
C ASN A 68 -24.33 -12.75 8.63
N GLY A 69 -23.85 -13.97 8.35
CA GLY A 69 -23.75 -14.51 7.00
C GLY A 69 -22.50 -14.07 6.22
N ASP A 70 -21.67 -13.20 6.77
CA ASP A 70 -20.43 -12.79 6.13
C ASP A 70 -19.41 -13.94 6.11
N ARG A 71 -18.67 -14.06 5.01
CA ARG A 71 -17.69 -15.12 4.80
C ARG A 71 -16.29 -14.51 4.74
N PHE A 72 -15.38 -15.04 5.58
CA PHE A 72 -13.98 -14.62 5.62
C PHE A 72 -13.05 -15.80 5.37
N PRO A 73 -11.91 -15.58 4.69
CA PRO A 73 -10.92 -16.63 4.50
C PRO A 73 -10.14 -16.85 5.79
N LYS A 74 -9.90 -18.13 6.11
CA LYS A 74 -9.02 -18.59 7.17
C LYS A 74 -7.85 -19.32 6.53
N GLU A 75 -6.65 -18.77 6.67
CA GLU A 75 -5.43 -19.25 6.03
C GLU A 75 -4.75 -20.36 6.84
N TYR A 76 -4.79 -20.27 8.17
CA TYR A 76 -4.17 -21.22 9.06
C TYR A 76 -5.17 -22.33 9.44
N LEU A 77 -4.80 -23.56 9.15
CA LEU A 77 -5.64 -24.74 9.33
C LEU A 77 -4.93 -25.79 10.21
N SER A 78 -5.62 -26.88 10.54
CA SER A 78 -5.06 -27.98 11.30
C SER A 78 -3.97 -28.72 10.51
N ALA A 79 -2.93 -29.17 11.19
CA ALA A 79 -1.86 -29.97 10.60
C ALA A 79 -2.34 -31.34 10.11
N SER A 80 -3.43 -31.89 10.66
CA SER A 80 -4.04 -33.15 10.24
C SER A 80 -4.79 -33.08 8.91
N LEU A 81 -5.02 -31.88 8.39
CA LEU A 81 -5.75 -31.67 7.13
C LEU A 81 -5.04 -32.34 5.94
N THR A 82 -3.70 -32.38 5.94
CA THR A 82 -2.93 -32.97 4.84
C THR A 82 -3.25 -34.45 4.60
N ASP A 83 -3.50 -35.21 5.65
CA ASP A 83 -3.79 -36.63 5.52
C ASP A 83 -5.16 -36.84 4.83
N LYS A 84 -6.16 -36.05 5.20
CA LYS A 84 -7.50 -36.08 4.59
C LYS A 84 -7.47 -35.60 3.13
N LEU A 85 -6.66 -34.59 2.82
CA LEU A 85 -6.47 -34.11 1.44
C LEU A 85 -5.83 -35.18 0.56
N ALA A 86 -4.83 -35.92 1.08
CA ALA A 86 -4.17 -37.00 0.36
C ALA A 86 -5.13 -38.13 -0.02
N GLU A 87 -6.08 -38.45 0.86
CA GLU A 87 -7.06 -39.50 0.62
C GLU A 87 -8.15 -39.10 -0.40
N GLN A 88 -8.62 -37.86 -0.36
CA GLN A 88 -9.80 -37.43 -1.11
C GLN A 88 -9.48 -36.75 -2.45
N ALA A 89 -8.26 -36.23 -2.64
CA ALA A 89 -7.88 -35.51 -3.84
C ALA A 89 -6.60 -36.07 -4.49
N PRO A 90 -6.66 -37.20 -5.21
CA PRO A 90 -5.50 -37.82 -5.87
C PRO A 90 -4.90 -36.96 -6.99
N GLU A 91 -5.52 -35.85 -7.38
CA GLU A 91 -4.99 -34.86 -8.30
C GLU A 91 -3.90 -33.99 -7.68
N ILE A 92 -3.75 -34.01 -6.37
CA ILE A 92 -2.66 -33.35 -5.66
C ILE A 92 -1.38 -34.19 -5.90
N GLU A 93 -0.35 -33.52 -6.43
CA GLU A 93 0.95 -34.14 -6.70
C GLU A 93 1.82 -34.15 -5.44
N GLN A 94 1.88 -33.02 -4.74
CA GLN A 94 2.65 -32.83 -3.52
C GLN A 94 1.96 -31.79 -2.62
N MET A 95 2.26 -31.86 -1.31
CA MET A 95 1.78 -30.92 -0.31
C MET A 95 2.91 -30.53 0.64
N THR A 96 2.84 -29.33 1.21
CA THR A 96 3.73 -28.89 2.31
C THR A 96 2.96 -28.03 3.29
N ARG A 97 3.25 -28.21 4.58
CA ARG A 97 2.78 -27.34 5.66
C ARG A 97 3.84 -26.32 5.97
N ILE A 98 3.42 -25.12 6.32
CA ILE A 98 4.30 -24.02 6.69
C ILE A 98 3.76 -23.38 7.97
N ALA A 99 4.62 -23.23 8.99
CA ALA A 99 4.33 -22.44 10.18
C ALA A 99 5.45 -21.43 10.39
N GLU A 100 5.09 -20.15 10.55
CA GLU A 100 6.08 -19.08 10.75
C GLU A 100 6.53 -19.04 12.20
N ARG A 101 7.83 -18.84 12.41
CA ARG A 101 8.42 -18.69 13.73
C ARG A 101 9.69 -17.86 13.68
N ASP A 102 9.77 -16.87 14.56
CA ASP A 102 10.99 -16.10 14.75
C ASP A 102 11.79 -16.72 15.89
N TYR A 103 13.12 -16.87 15.70
CA TYR A 103 14.03 -17.36 16.72
C TYR A 103 15.20 -16.43 16.94
N SER A 104 15.71 -16.45 18.17
CA SER A 104 16.94 -15.76 18.55
C SER A 104 18.14 -16.71 18.46
N PHE A 105 19.13 -16.32 17.64
CA PHE A 105 20.36 -17.09 17.41
C PHE A 105 21.55 -16.44 18.08
N MET A 106 22.43 -17.25 18.65
CA MET A 106 23.68 -16.79 19.24
C MET A 106 24.83 -16.75 18.23
N SER A 107 25.56 -15.65 18.22
CA SER A 107 26.86 -15.52 17.54
C SER A 107 27.85 -14.85 18.47
N GLY A 108 28.71 -15.65 19.13
CA GLY A 108 29.54 -15.17 20.23
C GLY A 108 28.71 -14.63 21.38
N ASN A 109 28.95 -13.38 21.78
CA ASN A 109 28.18 -12.71 22.86
C ASN A 109 26.98 -11.89 22.34
N LYS A 110 26.62 -12.00 21.06
CA LYS A 110 25.48 -11.27 20.46
C LYS A 110 24.35 -12.22 20.12
N THR A 111 23.14 -11.77 20.35
CA THR A 111 21.91 -12.49 19.97
C THR A 111 21.24 -11.72 18.84
N PHE A 112 20.84 -12.42 17.78
CA PHE A 112 20.13 -11.87 16.63
C PHE A 112 18.82 -12.61 16.45
N SER A 113 17.73 -11.85 16.32
CA SER A 113 16.43 -12.43 15.99
C SER A 113 16.29 -12.53 14.48
N GLU A 114 15.96 -13.73 13.99
CA GLU A 114 15.77 -14.03 12.57
C GLU A 114 14.40 -14.64 12.35
N LYS A 115 13.81 -14.33 11.21
CA LYS A 115 12.53 -14.90 10.76
C LYS A 115 12.76 -16.27 10.15
N GLY A 116 11.91 -17.22 10.47
CA GLY A 116 12.03 -18.56 9.90
C GLY A 116 10.70 -19.25 9.72
N LEU A 117 10.79 -20.44 9.15
CA LEU A 117 9.68 -21.32 8.89
C LEU A 117 9.91 -22.70 9.46
N TYR A 118 8.84 -23.34 9.92
CA TYR A 118 8.77 -24.79 9.95
C TYR A 118 8.15 -25.27 8.64
N ALA A 119 8.76 -26.22 7.96
CA ALA A 119 8.24 -26.76 6.70
C ALA A 119 8.48 -28.28 6.56
N ASP A 120 7.64 -28.92 5.75
CA ASP A 120 7.84 -30.34 5.43
C ASP A 120 9.01 -30.55 4.46
N ASN A 121 9.53 -31.79 4.39
CA ASN A 121 10.73 -32.16 3.60
C ASN A 121 10.63 -31.83 2.11
N ASN A 122 9.46 -31.78 1.54
CA ASN A 122 9.21 -31.50 0.14
C ASN A 122 9.00 -30.01 -0.18
N PHE A 123 9.21 -29.11 0.79
CA PHE A 123 9.10 -27.67 0.63
C PHE A 123 9.88 -27.14 -0.57
N PHE A 124 11.15 -27.52 -0.71
CA PHE A 124 12.02 -27.08 -1.81
C PHE A 124 11.63 -27.66 -3.19
N ASN A 125 10.81 -28.73 -3.21
CA ASN A 125 10.26 -29.29 -4.45
C ASN A 125 9.04 -28.47 -4.93
N LEU A 126 8.19 -28.02 -3.99
CA LEU A 126 7.05 -27.17 -4.29
C LEU A 126 7.49 -25.75 -4.66
N PHE A 127 8.24 -25.13 -3.73
CA PHE A 127 8.77 -23.78 -3.88
C PHE A 127 10.19 -23.86 -4.44
N THR A 128 10.44 -23.22 -5.57
CA THR A 128 11.73 -23.28 -6.26
C THR A 128 12.74 -22.31 -5.64
N PHE A 129 13.11 -22.53 -4.37
CA PHE A 129 14.23 -21.84 -3.76
C PHE A 129 15.51 -22.64 -4.00
N PRO A 130 16.52 -22.09 -4.72
CA PRO A 130 17.71 -22.84 -5.06
C PRO A 130 18.55 -23.14 -3.83
N LEU A 131 18.87 -24.40 -3.60
CA LEU A 131 19.89 -24.84 -2.65
C LEU A 131 21.28 -24.61 -3.26
N LEU A 132 22.15 -23.89 -2.57
CA LEU A 132 23.53 -23.63 -2.97
C LEU A 132 24.44 -24.78 -2.53
N GLN A 133 24.20 -25.28 -1.31
CA GLN A 133 24.90 -26.42 -0.72
C GLN A 133 23.90 -27.29 0.02
N SER A 134 24.03 -28.58 -0.09
CA SER A 134 23.29 -29.56 0.70
C SER A 134 24.16 -30.76 1.02
N GLY A 135 24.09 -31.23 2.25
CA GLY A 135 24.80 -32.43 2.70
C GLY A 135 24.19 -33.72 2.17
N ASP A 136 22.89 -33.69 1.82
CA ASP A 136 22.14 -34.83 1.29
C ASP A 136 20.91 -34.30 0.49
N THR A 137 20.25 -35.20 -0.25
CA THR A 137 19.04 -34.89 -1.03
C THR A 137 17.81 -34.53 -0.16
N LYS A 138 17.85 -34.89 1.14
CA LYS A 138 16.77 -34.65 2.09
C LYS A 138 17.23 -33.77 3.26
N VAL A 139 17.22 -32.48 3.07
CA VAL A 139 17.79 -31.49 4.01
C VAL A 139 16.97 -31.26 5.29
N LEU A 140 15.67 -31.65 5.35
CA LEU A 140 14.75 -31.43 6.47
C LEU A 140 14.22 -32.75 7.08
N THR A 141 15.05 -33.80 7.19
CA THR A 141 14.62 -35.09 7.69
C THR A 141 14.86 -35.28 9.18
N ASP A 142 15.94 -34.73 9.72
CA ASP A 142 16.27 -34.84 11.13
C ASP A 142 15.55 -33.72 11.91
N LEU A 143 14.98 -34.02 13.08
CA LEU A 143 14.30 -33.08 13.96
C LEU A 143 15.16 -31.86 14.36
N ASN A 144 16.47 -32.04 14.42
CA ASN A 144 17.40 -31.00 14.79
C ASN A 144 18.19 -30.44 13.57
N SER A 145 17.69 -30.67 12.36
CA SER A 145 18.25 -30.03 11.16
C SER A 145 17.74 -28.63 10.98
N ILE A 146 18.57 -27.78 10.39
CA ILE A 146 18.22 -26.41 9.97
C ILE A 146 18.82 -26.13 8.60
N VAL A 147 18.04 -25.52 7.72
CA VAL A 147 18.51 -24.99 6.45
C VAL A 147 18.49 -23.45 6.55
N ILE A 148 19.60 -22.80 6.23
CA ILE A 148 19.76 -21.35 6.42
C ILE A 148 19.96 -20.62 5.09
N SER A 149 19.70 -19.33 5.05
CA SER A 149 19.96 -18.49 3.89
C SER A 149 21.47 -18.21 3.72
N GLU A 150 21.89 -17.90 2.50
CA GLU A 150 23.21 -17.38 2.18
C GLU A 150 23.59 -16.16 3.06
N HIS A 151 22.64 -15.26 3.27
CA HIS A 151 22.82 -14.09 4.13
C HIS A 151 23.08 -14.49 5.59
N MET A 152 22.31 -15.42 6.12
CA MET A 152 22.49 -15.92 7.48
C MET A 152 23.82 -16.67 7.63
N ALA A 153 24.21 -17.49 6.63
CA ALA A 153 25.51 -18.17 6.63
C ALA A 153 26.69 -17.17 6.73
N VAL A 154 26.68 -16.13 5.92
CA VAL A 154 27.71 -15.07 5.97
C VAL A 154 27.67 -14.30 7.29
N LYS A 155 26.47 -13.98 7.80
CA LYS A 155 26.29 -13.23 9.05
C LYS A 155 26.84 -13.96 10.28
N PHE A 156 26.65 -15.27 10.37
CA PHE A 156 27.03 -16.07 11.54
C PHE A 156 28.38 -16.76 11.42
N PHE A 157 28.82 -17.11 10.21
CA PHE A 157 30.03 -17.90 9.97
C PHE A 157 31.06 -17.23 9.07
N GLU A 158 30.77 -16.03 8.55
CA GLU A 158 31.61 -15.28 7.58
C GLU A 158 31.90 -16.07 6.28
N THR A 159 31.24 -17.17 6.06
CA THR A 159 31.40 -18.05 4.90
C THR A 159 30.10 -18.76 4.57
N ILE A 160 29.94 -19.13 3.30
CA ILE A 160 28.85 -20.00 2.86
C ILE A 160 29.14 -21.49 3.07
N ASP A 161 30.38 -21.86 3.42
CA ASP A 161 30.78 -23.24 3.69
C ASP A 161 30.63 -23.55 5.18
N CYS A 162 29.38 -23.77 5.60
CA CYS A 162 29.02 -24.03 6.98
C CYS A 162 28.08 -25.26 7.16
N VAL A 163 27.84 -26.03 6.11
CA VAL A 163 27.07 -27.28 6.21
C VAL A 163 27.79 -28.25 7.18
N GLY A 164 27.04 -28.87 8.08
CA GLY A 164 27.55 -29.74 9.15
C GLY A 164 27.96 -29.01 10.44
N LYS A 165 27.99 -27.66 10.45
CA LYS A 165 28.19 -26.89 11.68
C LYS A 165 26.86 -26.77 12.45
N SER A 166 26.95 -26.48 13.74
CA SER A 166 25.78 -26.30 14.61
C SER A 166 25.50 -24.80 14.88
N LEU A 167 24.22 -24.45 14.91
CA LEU A 167 23.69 -23.18 15.38
C LEU A 167 22.93 -23.37 16.69
N ILE A 168 23.12 -22.48 17.63
CA ILE A 168 22.41 -22.50 18.91
C ILE A 168 21.24 -21.52 18.83
N ILE A 169 20.04 -22.02 19.03
CA ILE A 169 18.81 -21.25 19.16
C ILE A 169 18.49 -21.12 20.64
N LYS A 170 18.19 -19.89 21.08
CA LYS A 170 17.60 -19.64 22.40
C LYS A 170 16.09 -19.54 22.29
N ASP A 171 15.39 -20.39 23.02
CA ASP A 171 13.94 -20.47 23.05
C ASP A 171 13.46 -20.63 24.50
N GLY A 172 12.85 -19.57 25.09
CA GLY A 172 12.31 -19.63 26.43
C GLY A 172 13.29 -20.01 27.53
N GLY A 173 14.55 -19.55 27.44
CA GLY A 173 15.60 -19.87 28.42
C GLY A 173 16.30 -21.22 28.20
N SER A 174 15.91 -21.99 27.19
CA SER A 174 16.59 -23.23 26.79
C SER A 174 17.44 -23.02 25.54
N GLU A 175 18.63 -23.60 25.55
CA GLU A 175 19.49 -23.64 24.35
C GLU A 175 19.24 -24.92 23.58
N LYS A 176 18.94 -24.78 22.30
CA LYS A 176 18.74 -25.92 21.40
C LYS A 176 19.75 -25.83 20.26
N ALA A 177 20.54 -26.90 20.08
CA ALA A 177 21.50 -26.97 18.98
C ALA A 177 20.84 -27.57 17.74
N PHE A 178 21.01 -26.90 16.60
CA PHE A 178 20.56 -27.37 15.29
C PHE A 178 21.73 -27.52 14.34
N ASN A 179 21.75 -28.62 13.57
CA ASN A 179 22.79 -28.91 12.60
C ASN A 179 22.40 -28.33 11.24
N ILE A 180 23.30 -27.56 10.64
CA ILE A 180 23.08 -26.97 9.31
C ILE A 180 23.18 -28.09 8.28
N THR A 181 22.08 -28.41 7.60
CA THR A 181 21.99 -29.46 6.59
C THR A 181 21.97 -28.91 5.16
N GLY A 182 21.77 -27.63 5.00
CA GLY A 182 21.77 -27.00 3.68
C GLY A 182 21.78 -25.48 3.75
N ILE A 183 22.16 -24.88 2.63
CA ILE A 183 22.16 -23.42 2.45
C ILE A 183 21.38 -23.10 1.19
N PHE A 184 20.35 -22.23 1.31
CA PHE A 184 19.61 -21.73 0.17
C PHE A 184 20.04 -20.32 -0.22
N LYS A 185 19.88 -20.04 -1.51
CA LYS A 185 20.18 -18.71 -2.06
C LYS A 185 19.27 -17.66 -1.46
N GLN A 186 19.80 -16.44 -1.24
CA GLN A 186 19.02 -15.31 -0.76
C GLN A 186 17.68 -15.18 -1.50
N ILE A 187 16.59 -15.05 -0.74
CA ILE A 187 15.25 -14.94 -1.26
C ILE A 187 15.07 -13.59 -1.99
N PRO A 188 14.56 -13.58 -3.22
CA PRO A 188 14.24 -12.34 -3.88
C PRO A 188 13.22 -11.50 -3.09
N SER A 189 13.38 -10.18 -3.10
CA SER A 189 12.41 -9.27 -2.49
C SER A 189 10.98 -9.39 -3.08
N GLN A 190 10.87 -9.97 -4.29
CA GLN A 190 9.61 -10.28 -4.97
C GLN A 190 9.07 -11.68 -4.61
N SER A 191 9.28 -12.14 -3.38
CA SER A 191 8.62 -13.33 -2.84
C SER A 191 7.66 -12.94 -1.72
N HIS A 192 6.48 -13.59 -1.67
CA HIS A 192 5.54 -13.41 -0.56
C HIS A 192 6.06 -14.08 0.72
N LEU A 193 6.85 -15.15 0.59
CA LEU A 193 7.54 -15.80 1.70
C LEU A 193 8.93 -15.15 1.89
N GLN A 194 9.16 -14.57 3.08
CA GLN A 194 10.45 -13.98 3.46
C GLN A 194 10.93 -14.64 4.77
N PHE A 195 12.01 -15.39 4.70
CA PHE A 195 12.56 -16.11 5.83
C PHE A 195 14.09 -16.27 5.66
N GLU A 196 14.78 -16.46 6.77
CA GLU A 196 16.23 -16.66 6.80
C GLU A 196 16.61 -18.11 7.14
N PHE A 197 15.69 -18.90 7.72
CA PHE A 197 15.92 -20.30 8.03
C PHE A 197 14.65 -21.14 7.92
N ILE A 198 14.85 -22.47 7.76
CA ILE A 198 13.78 -23.47 7.78
C ILE A 198 14.17 -24.60 8.73
N ILE A 199 13.21 -25.00 9.58
CA ILE A 199 13.29 -26.16 10.49
C ILE A 199 12.23 -27.18 10.06
N PRO A 200 12.43 -28.50 10.23
CA PRO A 200 11.45 -29.51 9.89
C PRO A 200 10.11 -29.34 10.61
N PHE A 201 9.01 -29.47 9.89
CA PHE A 201 7.66 -29.36 10.44
C PHE A 201 7.38 -30.45 11.49
N SER A 202 8.01 -31.61 11.39
CA SER A 202 7.95 -32.68 12.40
C SER A 202 8.41 -32.20 13.78
N LYS A 203 9.37 -31.28 13.85
CA LYS A 203 9.79 -30.63 15.10
C LYS A 203 8.69 -29.77 15.69
N PHE A 204 8.01 -28.99 14.84
CA PHE A 204 6.86 -28.19 15.26
C PHE A 204 5.76 -29.06 15.88
N LEU A 205 5.43 -30.18 15.26
CA LEU A 205 4.43 -31.11 15.80
C LEU A 205 4.87 -31.76 17.12
N ALA A 206 6.15 -32.08 17.25
CA ALA A 206 6.68 -32.66 18.48
C ALA A 206 6.58 -31.71 19.68
N GLU A 207 6.78 -30.42 19.42
CA GLU A 207 6.69 -29.36 20.43
C GLU A 207 5.24 -28.86 20.65
N ASN A 208 4.36 -29.00 19.65
CA ASN A 208 3.00 -28.44 19.64
C ASN A 208 1.95 -29.52 19.29
N ARG A 209 1.70 -30.45 20.20
CA ARG A 209 0.73 -31.54 19.97
C ARG A 209 -0.68 -31.06 19.64
N TRP A 210 -1.06 -29.86 20.13
CA TRP A 210 -2.35 -29.24 19.84
C TRP A 210 -2.53 -28.92 18.34
N ALA A 211 -1.44 -28.75 17.59
CA ALA A 211 -1.48 -28.37 16.17
C ALA A 211 -2.15 -29.42 15.26
N SER A 212 -2.19 -30.68 15.68
CA SER A 212 -2.89 -31.76 14.98
C SER A 212 -4.36 -31.90 15.38
N GLY A 213 -4.81 -31.14 16.38
CA GLY A 213 -6.21 -31.14 16.83
C GLY A 213 -7.16 -30.63 15.76
N GLU A 214 -8.38 -31.17 15.75
CA GLU A 214 -9.43 -30.69 14.86
C GLU A 214 -9.79 -29.24 15.21
N GLY A 215 -9.91 -28.38 14.17
CA GLY A 215 -10.14 -26.94 14.36
C GLY A 215 -8.90 -26.12 14.70
N ALA A 216 -7.72 -26.73 14.92
CA ALA A 216 -6.49 -26.00 15.17
C ALA A 216 -6.15 -25.01 14.05
N THR A 217 -5.57 -23.87 14.44
CA THR A 217 -5.06 -22.82 13.51
C THR A 217 -3.55 -22.81 13.56
N ALA A 218 -2.92 -23.90 13.05
CA ALA A 218 -1.51 -24.19 13.32
C ALA A 218 -0.59 -23.78 12.16
N ASN A 219 -1.00 -24.01 10.93
CA ASN A 219 -0.15 -23.87 9.76
C ASN A 219 -0.92 -23.51 8.50
N GLN A 220 -0.20 -22.95 7.55
CA GLN A 220 -0.64 -22.85 6.15
C GLN A 220 -0.38 -24.20 5.46
N THR A 221 -1.30 -24.63 4.61
CA THR A 221 -1.17 -25.82 3.79
C THR A 221 -1.08 -25.43 2.32
N TRP A 222 0.02 -25.77 1.66
CA TRP A 222 0.24 -25.54 0.25
C TRP A 222 0.23 -26.82 -0.53
N ILE A 223 -0.40 -26.81 -1.70
CA ILE A 223 -0.53 -27.97 -2.56
C ILE A 223 -0.04 -27.66 -3.98
N LEU A 224 0.57 -28.64 -4.60
CA LEU A 224 0.93 -28.65 -6.00
C LEU A 224 -0.03 -29.58 -6.73
N LEU A 225 -0.77 -29.08 -7.70
CA LEU A 225 -1.66 -29.87 -8.55
C LEU A 225 -0.89 -30.49 -9.71
N LYS A 226 -1.31 -31.68 -10.16
CA LYS A 226 -0.81 -32.33 -11.38
C LYS A 226 -1.09 -31.46 -12.61
N ASP A 227 -0.29 -31.62 -13.67
CA ASP A 227 -0.34 -30.75 -14.87
C ASP A 227 -1.73 -30.64 -15.50
N ASN A 228 -2.52 -31.72 -15.49
CA ASN A 228 -3.84 -31.78 -16.11
C ASN A 228 -5.01 -31.66 -15.12
N ALA A 229 -4.73 -31.30 -13.87
CA ALA A 229 -5.77 -31.19 -12.85
C ALA A 229 -6.54 -29.87 -13.00
N ASP A 230 -7.87 -29.98 -13.04
CA ASP A 230 -8.75 -28.80 -13.02
C ASP A 230 -8.97 -28.33 -11.58
N ARG A 231 -8.66 -27.06 -11.34
CA ARG A 231 -8.80 -26.41 -10.02
C ARG A 231 -10.22 -26.58 -9.45
N GLU A 232 -11.25 -26.27 -10.24
CA GLU A 232 -12.63 -26.29 -9.77
C GLU A 232 -13.10 -27.68 -9.38
N SER A 233 -12.66 -28.70 -10.13
CA SER A 233 -12.94 -30.09 -9.84
C SER A 233 -12.31 -30.51 -8.49
N VAL A 234 -11.05 -30.15 -8.25
CA VAL A 234 -10.37 -30.43 -6.98
C VAL A 234 -11.04 -29.67 -5.83
N GLU A 235 -11.32 -28.38 -6.01
CA GLU A 235 -11.97 -27.54 -5.00
C GLU A 235 -13.34 -28.11 -4.59
N ASN A 236 -14.14 -28.60 -5.54
CA ASN A 236 -15.43 -29.24 -5.24
C ASN A 236 -15.29 -30.53 -4.43
N LYS A 237 -14.22 -31.32 -4.66
CA LYS A 237 -13.94 -32.55 -3.87
C LYS A 237 -13.53 -32.22 -2.44
N ILE A 238 -12.66 -31.22 -2.26
CA ILE A 238 -12.13 -30.89 -0.95
C ILE A 238 -13.06 -30.00 -0.11
N ARG A 239 -14.00 -29.32 -0.72
CA ARG A 239 -14.87 -28.28 -0.11
C ARG A 239 -15.43 -28.66 1.24
N ASN A 240 -15.90 -29.90 1.40
CA ASN A 240 -16.61 -30.36 2.58
C ASN A 240 -15.77 -31.24 3.51
N ILE A 241 -14.45 -31.41 3.26
CA ILE A 241 -13.59 -32.31 4.06
C ILE A 241 -13.61 -31.99 5.55
N ILE A 242 -13.76 -30.71 5.89
CA ILE A 242 -13.77 -30.25 7.29
C ILE A 242 -15.17 -29.90 7.80
N LYS A 243 -16.21 -30.07 6.96
CA LYS A 243 -17.60 -29.69 7.32
C LYS A 243 -18.22 -30.65 8.35
N ASP A 244 -17.89 -31.92 8.28
CA ASP A 244 -18.42 -32.97 9.14
C ASP A 244 -17.63 -33.16 10.44
N GLN A 245 -16.56 -32.39 10.62
CA GLN A 245 -15.82 -32.40 11.87
C GLN A 245 -16.60 -31.63 12.93
N GLU A 246 -16.43 -32.01 14.19
CA GLU A 246 -17.02 -31.36 15.36
C GLU A 246 -16.65 -29.86 15.50
N SER A 247 -15.90 -29.33 14.53
CA SER A 247 -15.61 -27.90 14.47
C SER A 247 -16.89 -27.12 14.18
N THR A 248 -17.22 -26.32 15.09
CA THR A 248 -18.40 -25.51 15.31
C THR A 248 -18.62 -24.38 14.30
N LEU A 249 -17.69 -24.17 13.36
CA LEU A 249 -17.83 -23.20 12.28
C LEU A 249 -18.21 -23.90 10.98
N ASN A 250 -19.18 -23.33 10.25
CA ASN A 250 -19.45 -23.77 8.89
C ASN A 250 -18.27 -23.36 8.01
N GLN A 251 -17.31 -24.28 7.85
CA GLN A 251 -16.09 -24.07 7.10
C GLN A 251 -16.13 -24.84 5.78
N GLU A 252 -15.80 -24.17 4.70
CA GLU A 252 -15.70 -24.77 3.37
C GLU A 252 -14.29 -24.49 2.82
N LEU A 253 -13.57 -25.55 2.44
CA LEU A 253 -12.25 -25.39 1.85
C LEU A 253 -12.32 -24.82 0.44
N PHE A 254 -11.36 -23.99 0.10
CA PHE A 254 -11.13 -23.49 -1.25
C PHE A 254 -9.63 -23.39 -1.55
N LEU A 255 -9.30 -23.29 -2.83
CA LEU A 255 -7.93 -23.18 -3.31
C LEU A 255 -7.60 -21.74 -3.69
N PHE A 256 -6.61 -21.14 -3.02
CA PHE A 256 -6.14 -19.81 -3.35
C PHE A 256 -4.87 -19.89 -4.22
N PRO A 257 -4.90 -19.45 -5.50
CA PRO A 257 -3.75 -19.55 -6.38
C PRO A 257 -2.58 -18.67 -5.91
N LEU A 258 -1.35 -19.18 -5.93
CA LEU A 258 -0.13 -18.40 -5.63
C LEU A 258 -0.07 -17.11 -6.47
N LYS A 259 -0.43 -17.18 -7.75
CA LYS A 259 -0.45 -16.02 -8.66
C LYS A 259 -1.37 -14.88 -8.25
N GLU A 260 -2.32 -15.15 -7.35
CA GLU A 260 -3.30 -14.17 -6.88
C GLU A 260 -3.01 -13.66 -5.47
N LYS A 261 -2.16 -14.36 -4.69
CA LYS A 261 -1.92 -14.10 -3.26
C LYS A 261 -1.51 -12.65 -2.93
N ILE A 262 -0.73 -12.03 -3.78
CA ILE A 262 -0.31 -10.63 -3.62
C ILE A 262 -1.36 -9.66 -4.20
N LEU A 263 -1.92 -9.99 -5.37
CA LEU A 263 -2.75 -9.06 -6.13
C LEU A 263 -4.18 -8.94 -5.58
N TYR A 264 -4.69 -10.02 -5.03
CA TYR A 264 -6.07 -10.15 -4.58
C TYR A 264 -6.14 -10.66 -3.15
N ASP A 265 -7.30 -10.48 -2.55
CA ASP A 265 -7.71 -11.06 -1.29
C ASP A 265 -9.15 -11.55 -1.44
N TYR A 266 -9.70 -12.17 -0.40
CA TYR A 266 -11.09 -12.60 -0.39
C TYR A 266 -11.83 -11.97 0.79
N ALA A 267 -13.02 -11.43 0.55
CA ALA A 267 -13.89 -10.88 1.58
C ALA A 267 -15.36 -11.07 1.16
N GLY A 268 -16.23 -11.39 2.11
CA GLY A 268 -17.66 -11.60 1.84
C GLY A 268 -17.93 -12.69 0.81
N GLY A 269 -17.08 -13.72 0.73
CA GLY A 269 -17.19 -14.80 -0.25
C GLY A 269 -16.79 -14.42 -1.68
N LYS A 270 -16.21 -13.24 -1.90
CA LYS A 270 -15.82 -12.72 -3.21
C LYS A 270 -14.37 -12.32 -3.23
N ARG A 271 -13.76 -12.42 -4.42
CA ARG A 271 -12.42 -11.90 -4.68
C ARG A 271 -12.44 -10.38 -4.67
N VAL A 272 -11.60 -9.77 -3.83
CA VAL A 272 -11.42 -8.32 -3.70
C VAL A 272 -10.01 -7.90 -4.13
N TRP A 273 -9.86 -6.67 -4.53
CA TRP A 273 -8.56 -6.15 -4.94
C TRP A 273 -7.73 -5.80 -3.70
N LYS A 274 -6.52 -6.33 -3.64
CA LYS A 274 -5.48 -6.01 -2.66
C LYS A 274 -4.45 -5.08 -3.32
N GLU A 275 -3.29 -5.58 -3.76
CA GLU A 275 -2.33 -4.78 -4.50
C GLU A 275 -2.81 -4.35 -5.89
N MET A 276 -3.71 -5.08 -6.51
CA MET A 276 -4.30 -4.72 -7.80
C MET A 276 -4.93 -3.32 -7.80
N GLN A 277 -5.49 -2.90 -6.65
CA GLN A 277 -6.00 -1.55 -6.46
C GLN A 277 -4.88 -0.50 -6.56
N ASN A 278 -3.76 -0.72 -5.87
CA ASN A 278 -2.62 0.19 -5.88
C ASN A 278 -2.03 0.30 -7.29
N ILE A 279 -1.99 -0.81 -8.02
CA ILE A 279 -1.57 -0.87 -9.43
C ILE A 279 -2.46 0.01 -10.31
N VAL A 280 -3.78 -0.12 -10.21
CA VAL A 280 -4.74 0.65 -11.00
C VAL A 280 -4.67 2.14 -10.68
N ILE A 281 -4.58 2.49 -9.38
CA ILE A 281 -4.43 3.89 -8.96
C ILE A 281 -3.11 4.47 -9.49
N ALA A 282 -1.99 3.80 -9.24
CA ALA A 282 -0.69 4.26 -9.71
C ALA A 282 -0.64 4.39 -11.24
N GLY A 283 -1.17 3.40 -11.96
CA GLY A 283 -1.26 3.42 -13.42
C GLY A 283 -2.10 4.59 -13.95
N SER A 284 -3.27 4.84 -13.36
CA SER A 284 -4.14 5.95 -13.73
C SER A 284 -3.48 7.31 -13.47
N VAL A 285 -2.80 7.43 -12.34
CA VAL A 285 -2.06 8.65 -11.96
C VAL A 285 -0.87 8.88 -12.90
N GLY A 286 -0.03 7.86 -13.13
CA GLY A 286 1.11 7.96 -14.05
C GLY A 286 0.70 8.30 -15.48
N PHE A 287 -0.38 7.70 -15.96
CA PHE A 287 -0.96 8.01 -17.27
C PHE A 287 -1.49 9.46 -17.32
N GLY A 288 -2.19 9.91 -16.27
CA GLY A 288 -2.68 11.28 -16.16
C GLY A 288 -1.57 12.32 -16.18
N ILE A 289 -0.47 12.07 -15.46
CA ILE A 289 0.72 12.95 -15.44
C ILE A 289 1.38 13.00 -16.83
N LEU A 290 1.48 11.86 -17.53
CA LEU A 290 2.01 11.82 -18.89
C LEU A 290 1.11 12.60 -19.88
N LEU A 291 -0.20 12.48 -19.74
CA LEU A 291 -1.16 13.28 -20.55
C LEU A 291 -0.99 14.79 -20.30
N ILE A 292 -0.80 15.21 -19.05
CA ILE A 292 -0.53 16.63 -18.73
C ILE A 292 0.74 17.07 -19.45
N ALA A 293 1.80 16.28 -19.44
CA ALA A 293 3.05 16.59 -20.14
C ALA A 293 2.85 16.71 -21.67
N CYS A 294 2.10 15.79 -22.28
CA CYS A 294 1.74 15.84 -23.70
C CYS A 294 0.90 17.09 -24.02
N PHE A 295 -0.09 17.41 -23.19
CA PHE A 295 -0.93 18.59 -23.38
C PHE A 295 -0.16 19.90 -23.24
N ASN A 296 0.80 19.96 -22.33
CA ASN A 296 1.73 21.08 -22.22
C ASN A 296 2.52 21.28 -23.51
N TYR A 297 3.09 20.18 -24.06
CA TYR A 297 3.80 20.24 -25.31
C TYR A 297 2.89 20.74 -26.45
N ILE A 298 1.69 20.16 -26.60
CA ILE A 298 0.72 20.54 -27.62
C ILE A 298 0.38 22.03 -27.51
N ASN A 299 0.03 22.52 -26.32
CA ASN A 299 -0.35 23.90 -26.06
C ASN A 299 0.78 24.88 -26.44
N LEU A 300 2.02 24.57 -26.05
CA LEU A 300 3.18 25.41 -26.37
C LEU A 300 3.55 25.33 -27.85
N ALA A 301 3.53 24.15 -28.45
CA ALA A 301 3.80 23.97 -29.87
C ALA A 301 2.80 24.72 -30.74
N ILE A 302 1.51 24.65 -30.40
CA ILE A 302 0.45 25.42 -31.09
C ILE A 302 0.67 26.91 -30.95
N ALA A 303 0.98 27.40 -29.76
CA ALA A 303 1.26 28.80 -29.53
C ALA A 303 2.40 29.30 -30.42
N LEU A 304 3.49 28.57 -30.52
CA LEU A 304 4.63 28.91 -31.38
C LEU A 304 4.34 28.79 -32.89
N ASN A 305 3.43 27.93 -33.28
CA ASN A 305 3.10 27.70 -34.68
C ASN A 305 2.41 28.89 -35.36
N ILE A 306 1.85 29.83 -34.59
CA ILE A 306 1.32 31.08 -35.12
C ILE A 306 2.42 31.83 -35.90
N ARG A 307 3.66 31.83 -35.45
CA ARG A 307 4.81 32.44 -36.15
C ARG A 307 5.28 31.61 -37.34
N ARG A 308 5.08 30.30 -37.32
CA ARG A 308 5.49 29.34 -38.39
C ARG A 308 4.44 29.19 -39.50
N TYR A 309 3.27 29.73 -39.28
CA TYR A 309 2.16 29.66 -40.24
C TYR A 309 2.55 30.27 -41.61
N ARG A 310 3.27 31.41 -41.62
CA ARG A 310 3.79 32.04 -42.80
C ARG A 310 4.85 31.16 -43.52
N GLU A 311 5.74 30.55 -42.78
CA GLU A 311 6.76 29.61 -43.32
C GLU A 311 6.13 28.38 -43.99
N ALA A 312 5.12 27.79 -43.33
CA ALA A 312 4.37 26.68 -43.86
C ALA A 312 3.62 27.06 -45.16
N GLY A 313 3.03 28.29 -45.17
CA GLY A 313 2.37 28.84 -46.34
C GLY A 313 3.30 29.04 -47.52
N ILE A 314 4.51 29.60 -47.35
CA ILE A 314 5.53 29.78 -48.37
C ILE A 314 5.97 28.39 -48.92
N ARG A 315 6.19 27.39 -48.05
CA ARG A 315 6.57 26.04 -48.49
C ARG A 315 5.46 25.38 -49.32
N LYS A 316 4.22 25.56 -48.93
CA LYS A 316 3.06 25.06 -49.72
C LYS A 316 2.94 25.75 -51.07
N ALA A 317 3.14 27.05 -51.11
CA ALA A 317 3.17 27.82 -52.37
C ALA A 317 4.31 27.34 -53.31
N ALA A 318 5.43 26.89 -52.71
CA ALA A 318 6.57 26.26 -53.41
C ALA A 318 6.36 24.76 -53.71
N GLY A 319 5.13 24.19 -53.53
CA GLY A 319 4.77 22.83 -53.93
C GLY A 319 4.94 21.77 -52.81
N ALA A 320 5.21 22.12 -51.59
CA ALA A 320 5.33 21.14 -50.50
C ALA A 320 3.97 20.51 -50.17
N GLY A 321 3.88 19.18 -50.19
CA GLY A 321 2.69 18.42 -49.84
C GLY A 321 2.37 18.49 -48.31
N LYS A 322 1.11 18.23 -47.93
CA LYS A 322 0.67 18.20 -46.55
C LYS A 322 1.48 17.19 -45.69
N SER A 323 1.76 15.99 -46.25
CA SER A 323 2.51 14.93 -45.60
C SER A 323 3.95 15.33 -45.27
N THR A 324 4.60 16.12 -46.13
CA THR A 324 5.97 16.62 -45.95
C THR A 324 6.05 17.54 -44.72
N ILE A 325 5.05 18.42 -44.55
CA ILE A 325 4.97 19.31 -43.41
C ILE A 325 4.71 18.53 -42.10
N VAL A 326 3.73 17.59 -42.13
CA VAL A 326 3.41 16.74 -41.00
C VAL A 326 4.64 15.93 -40.55
N MET A 327 5.34 15.28 -41.50
CA MET A 327 6.50 14.45 -41.17
C MET A 327 7.65 15.26 -40.54
N GLN A 328 7.86 16.48 -41.01
CA GLN A 328 8.88 17.36 -40.39
C GLN A 328 8.58 17.66 -38.96
N TYR A 329 7.34 18.06 -38.61
CA TYR A 329 6.94 18.36 -37.22
C TYR A 329 6.92 17.14 -36.34
N LEU A 330 6.51 15.99 -36.84
CA LEU A 330 6.63 14.72 -36.13
C LEU A 330 8.09 14.38 -35.82
N CYS A 331 9.03 14.59 -36.78
CA CYS A 331 10.44 14.40 -36.51
C CYS A 331 10.96 15.31 -35.38
N GLU A 332 10.51 16.60 -35.34
CA GLU A 332 10.86 17.53 -34.23
C GLU A 332 10.36 17.00 -32.88
N SER A 333 9.09 16.54 -32.82
CA SER A 333 8.50 15.96 -31.60
C SER A 333 9.21 14.70 -31.15
N PHE A 334 9.51 13.78 -32.07
CA PHE A 334 10.22 12.53 -31.75
C PHE A 334 11.64 12.78 -31.22
N ILE A 335 12.39 13.73 -31.83
CA ILE A 335 13.74 14.06 -31.35
C ILE A 335 13.67 14.58 -29.91
N LEU A 336 12.74 15.50 -29.62
CA LEU A 336 12.59 16.06 -28.29
C LEU A 336 12.16 14.99 -27.29
N THR A 337 11.23 14.11 -27.68
CA THR A 337 10.78 13.01 -26.83
C THR A 337 11.90 12.02 -26.53
N LEU A 338 12.78 11.69 -27.52
CA LEU A 338 13.94 10.83 -27.31
C LEU A 338 14.94 11.44 -26.35
N ILE A 339 15.27 12.74 -26.50
CA ILE A 339 16.17 13.44 -25.59
C ILE A 339 15.56 13.45 -24.17
N SER A 340 14.25 13.71 -24.07
CA SER A 340 13.52 13.71 -22.81
C SER A 340 13.48 12.33 -22.16
N LEU A 341 13.32 11.24 -22.96
CA LEU A 341 13.36 9.87 -22.47
C LEU A 341 14.73 9.53 -21.87
N PHE A 342 15.80 9.87 -22.56
CA PHE A 342 17.15 9.63 -22.05
C PHE A 342 17.37 10.29 -20.69
N SER A 343 16.94 11.56 -20.55
CA SER A 343 17.02 12.29 -19.29
C SER A 343 16.04 11.72 -18.24
N ALA A 344 14.88 11.25 -18.65
CA ALA A 344 13.90 10.61 -17.79
C ALA A 344 14.43 9.29 -17.20
N ILE A 345 15.19 8.50 -17.95
CA ILE A 345 15.84 7.27 -17.48
C ILE A 345 16.86 7.61 -16.37
N ILE A 346 17.69 8.64 -16.59
CA ILE A 346 18.67 9.08 -15.59
C ILE A 346 17.97 9.58 -14.33
N LEU A 347 16.95 10.42 -14.49
CA LEU A 347 16.20 10.99 -13.37
C LEU A 347 15.42 9.90 -12.61
N ALA A 348 14.81 8.94 -13.32
CA ALA A 348 14.14 7.81 -12.69
C ALA A 348 15.10 6.98 -11.85
N ARG A 349 16.33 6.72 -12.35
CA ARG A 349 17.35 5.98 -11.58
C ARG A 349 17.75 6.69 -10.29
N ILE A 350 17.86 8.00 -10.32
CA ILE A 350 18.17 8.81 -9.12
C ILE A 350 16.98 8.78 -8.13
N LEU A 351 15.77 8.99 -8.63
CA LEU A 351 14.58 9.05 -7.79
C LEU A 351 14.21 7.68 -7.20
N LEU A 352 14.52 6.57 -7.88
CA LEU A 352 14.29 5.22 -7.37
C LEU A 352 15.03 4.94 -6.07
N ILE A 353 16.19 5.54 -5.82
CA ILE A 353 16.93 5.40 -4.56
C ILE A 353 16.06 5.91 -3.40
N GLY A 354 15.53 7.12 -3.51
CA GLY A 354 14.64 7.68 -2.50
C GLY A 354 13.28 6.97 -2.42
N PHE A 355 12.75 6.54 -3.56
CA PHE A 355 11.49 5.81 -3.66
C PHE A 355 11.58 4.46 -2.94
N ASN A 356 12.64 3.68 -3.18
CA ASN A 356 12.89 2.41 -2.52
C ASN A 356 13.08 2.58 -1.00
N ALA A 357 13.87 3.58 -0.58
CA ALA A 357 14.09 3.85 0.84
C ALA A 357 12.79 4.29 1.56
N MET A 358 11.96 5.11 0.90
CA MET A 358 10.71 5.62 1.49
C MET A 358 9.62 4.56 1.60
N LEU A 359 9.58 3.58 0.70
CA LEU A 359 8.49 2.61 0.57
C LEU A 359 8.91 1.18 0.89
N SER A 360 10.19 0.97 1.28
CA SER A 360 10.78 -0.35 1.54
C SER A 360 10.63 -1.32 0.36
N PHE A 361 10.75 -0.77 -0.88
CA PHE A 361 10.79 -1.57 -2.10
C PHE A 361 12.24 -1.79 -2.56
N ASP A 362 12.42 -2.81 -3.38
CA ASP A 362 13.70 -3.12 -4.04
C ASP A 362 13.51 -3.15 -5.57
N ILE A 363 13.11 -2.00 -6.10
CA ILE A 363 12.83 -1.84 -7.53
C ILE A 363 14.10 -1.39 -8.24
N HIS A 364 14.57 -2.18 -9.19
CA HIS A 364 15.75 -1.88 -9.99
C HIS A 364 15.42 -1.65 -11.46
N LEU A 365 15.98 -0.59 -12.04
CA LEU A 365 15.89 -0.32 -13.47
C LEU A 365 16.95 -1.13 -14.21
N ARG A 366 16.58 -2.29 -14.77
CA ARG A 366 17.45 -3.16 -15.58
C ARG A 366 17.27 -2.86 -17.06
N LEU A 367 18.17 -2.09 -17.67
CA LEU A 367 18.09 -1.69 -19.08
C LEU A 367 18.21 -2.85 -20.07
N THR A 368 18.58 -4.03 -19.62
CA THR A 368 18.67 -5.27 -20.43
C THR A 368 17.34 -6.03 -20.50
N ASP A 369 16.32 -5.63 -19.73
CA ASP A 369 15.02 -6.28 -19.75
C ASP A 369 14.26 -5.90 -21.05
N PHE A 370 13.97 -6.92 -21.87
CA PHE A 370 13.22 -6.76 -23.13
C PHE A 370 11.86 -6.08 -22.92
N LYS A 371 11.17 -6.36 -21.81
CA LYS A 371 9.88 -5.72 -21.50
C LYS A 371 10.03 -4.22 -21.32
N LEU A 372 11.09 -3.78 -20.65
CA LEU A 372 11.39 -2.36 -20.47
C LEU A 372 11.79 -1.69 -21.78
N ILE A 373 12.61 -2.35 -22.60
CA ILE A 373 12.99 -1.83 -23.93
C ILE A 373 11.75 -1.67 -24.81
N ALA A 374 10.88 -2.67 -24.85
CA ALA A 374 9.62 -2.60 -25.59
C ALA A 374 8.73 -1.46 -25.08
N PHE A 375 8.62 -1.31 -23.75
CA PHE A 375 7.90 -0.19 -23.14
C PHE A 375 8.52 1.16 -23.54
N PHE A 376 9.83 1.32 -23.48
CA PHE A 376 10.52 2.57 -23.90
C PHE A 376 10.20 2.91 -25.36
N THR A 377 10.20 1.92 -26.22
CA THR A 377 9.87 2.10 -27.63
C THR A 377 8.42 2.55 -27.79
N VAL A 378 7.48 1.84 -27.19
CA VAL A 378 6.05 2.13 -27.29
C VAL A 378 5.71 3.49 -26.71
N ILE A 379 6.20 3.81 -25.50
CA ILE A 379 5.89 5.09 -24.85
C ILE A 379 6.48 6.28 -25.61
N THR A 380 7.68 6.11 -26.20
CA THR A 380 8.30 7.17 -27.03
C THR A 380 7.49 7.41 -28.29
N LEU A 381 7.08 6.34 -28.97
CA LEU A 381 6.25 6.43 -30.18
C LEU A 381 4.91 7.10 -29.86
N LEU A 382 4.22 6.64 -28.82
CA LEU A 382 2.92 7.19 -28.42
C LEU A 382 3.04 8.66 -27.98
N THR A 383 4.01 8.98 -27.12
CA THR A 383 4.22 10.35 -26.62
C THR A 383 4.59 11.30 -27.76
N GLY A 384 5.52 10.89 -28.64
CA GLY A 384 5.92 11.67 -29.80
C GLY A 384 4.77 11.91 -30.78
N LEU A 385 3.92 10.90 -30.96
CA LEU A 385 2.76 10.97 -31.85
C LEU A 385 1.63 11.82 -31.25
N ILE A 386 1.24 11.59 -30.01
CA ILE A 386 0.20 12.34 -29.30
C ILE A 386 0.58 13.81 -29.19
N SER A 387 1.81 14.11 -28.84
CA SER A 387 2.27 15.50 -28.68
C SER A 387 2.56 16.19 -30.01
N GLY A 388 3.05 15.48 -31.04
CA GLY A 388 3.46 16.06 -32.31
C GLY A 388 2.36 16.18 -33.37
N LEU A 389 1.40 15.24 -33.40
CA LEU A 389 0.40 15.15 -34.47
C LEU A 389 -0.59 16.33 -34.50
N PRO A 390 -1.19 16.79 -33.36
CA PRO A 390 -2.11 17.91 -33.41
C PRO A 390 -1.50 19.23 -33.89
N PRO A 391 -0.31 19.66 -33.44
CA PRO A 391 0.36 20.84 -33.95
C PRO A 391 0.75 20.70 -35.44
N ALA A 392 1.18 19.50 -35.85
CA ALA A 392 1.56 19.21 -37.24
C ALA A 392 0.37 19.31 -38.21
N LEU A 393 -0.77 18.71 -37.83
CA LEU A 393 -2.00 18.78 -38.63
C LEU A 393 -2.51 20.22 -38.75
N TYR A 394 -2.41 21.00 -37.68
CA TYR A 394 -2.77 22.41 -37.71
C TYR A 394 -1.98 23.20 -38.73
N LEU A 395 -0.67 23.06 -38.75
CA LEU A 395 0.18 23.73 -39.76
C LEU A 395 -0.02 23.18 -41.17
N ALA A 396 -0.24 21.88 -41.28
CA ALA A 396 -0.52 21.28 -42.58
C ALA A 396 -1.87 21.67 -43.16
N SER A 397 -2.82 22.16 -42.37
CA SER A 397 -4.12 22.67 -42.85
C SER A 397 -4.08 24.13 -43.34
N CYS A 398 -2.93 24.84 -43.23
CA CYS A 398 -2.82 26.25 -43.59
C CYS A 398 -3.17 26.50 -45.08
N ASN A 399 -3.92 27.59 -45.35
CA ASN A 399 -4.16 28.09 -46.68
C ASN A 399 -2.99 29.02 -47.07
N PRO A 400 -2.25 28.76 -48.17
CA PRO A 400 -1.10 29.57 -48.57
C PRO A 400 -1.43 31.04 -48.77
N VAL A 401 -2.61 31.35 -49.30
CA VAL A 401 -3.04 32.73 -49.55
C VAL A 401 -3.25 33.53 -48.25
N ASP A 402 -3.90 32.90 -47.26
CA ASP A 402 -4.16 33.56 -45.98
C ASP A 402 -2.87 33.70 -45.19
N ALA A 403 -1.97 32.70 -45.26
CA ALA A 403 -0.68 32.71 -44.62
C ALA A 403 0.24 33.82 -45.14
N LEU A 404 0.20 34.09 -46.45
CA LEU A 404 0.97 35.19 -47.10
C LEU A 404 0.39 36.56 -46.79
N LYS A 405 -0.95 36.68 -46.70
CA LYS A 405 -1.65 37.93 -46.30
C LYS A 405 -1.59 38.25 -44.84
N GLY A 406 -0.94 37.41 -44.01
CA GLY A 406 -0.84 37.60 -42.58
C GLY A 406 -2.16 37.44 -41.83
N LYS A 407 -3.21 36.95 -42.47
CA LYS A 407 -4.47 36.63 -41.79
C LYS A 407 -4.30 35.33 -41.02
N LEU A 408 -4.23 35.48 -39.70
CA LEU A 408 -4.26 34.33 -38.80
C LEU A 408 -5.65 33.69 -38.86
N ILE A 409 -5.74 32.39 -39.17
CA ILE A 409 -6.99 31.66 -39.01
C ILE A 409 -7.29 31.56 -37.50
N THR A 410 -8.10 32.48 -37.02
CA THR A 410 -8.76 32.36 -35.72
C THR A 410 -9.99 31.47 -35.87
N SER A 411 -9.78 30.19 -36.29
CA SER A 411 -10.86 29.24 -36.29
C SER A 411 -11.34 29.06 -34.84
N HIS A 412 -12.63 29.32 -34.63
CA HIS A 412 -13.31 29.13 -33.32
C HIS A 412 -13.04 27.72 -32.75
N SER A 413 -13.04 26.73 -33.63
CA SER A 413 -12.76 25.30 -33.31
C SER A 413 -11.39 25.13 -32.68
N TYR A 414 -10.37 25.84 -33.16
CA TYR A 414 -9.00 25.67 -32.68
C TYR A 414 -8.74 26.35 -31.33
N SER A 415 -9.37 27.51 -31.14
CA SER A 415 -9.37 28.17 -29.85
C SER A 415 -10.02 27.29 -28.79
N PHE A 416 -11.15 26.67 -29.12
CA PHE A 416 -11.86 25.76 -28.25
C PHE A 416 -11.02 24.52 -27.88
N PHE A 417 -10.34 23.88 -28.87
CA PHE A 417 -9.46 22.73 -28.62
C PHE A 417 -8.34 23.07 -27.61
N ARG A 418 -7.65 24.19 -27.80
CA ARG A 418 -6.61 24.65 -26.86
C ARG A 418 -7.16 24.91 -25.45
N GLN A 419 -8.35 25.49 -25.36
CA GLN A 419 -9.02 25.77 -24.10
C GLN A 419 -9.42 24.47 -23.37
N SER A 420 -9.90 23.48 -24.13
CA SER A 420 -10.21 22.15 -23.59
C SER A 420 -8.97 21.48 -22.99
N LEU A 421 -7.81 21.59 -23.65
CA LEU A 421 -6.55 21.05 -23.12
C LEU A 421 -6.17 21.71 -21.79
N ILE A 422 -6.38 23.03 -21.64
CA ILE A 422 -6.13 23.74 -20.38
C ILE A 422 -7.08 23.21 -19.29
N VAL A 423 -8.35 23.03 -19.60
CA VAL A 423 -9.34 22.48 -18.65
C VAL A 423 -8.90 21.09 -18.18
N PHE A 424 -8.60 20.18 -19.10
CA PHE A 424 -8.11 18.84 -18.74
C PHE A 424 -6.84 18.86 -17.90
N GLN A 425 -5.89 19.73 -18.27
CA GLN A 425 -4.60 19.90 -17.58
C GLN A 425 -4.77 20.33 -16.12
N PHE A 426 -5.82 21.07 -15.76
CA PHE A 426 -6.10 21.48 -14.38
C PHE A 426 -7.12 20.59 -13.68
N THR A 427 -8.01 19.90 -14.40
CA THR A 427 -8.95 18.96 -13.80
C THR A 427 -8.24 17.82 -13.08
N ILE A 428 -7.19 17.24 -13.69
CA ILE A 428 -6.44 16.11 -13.10
C ILE A 428 -5.77 16.49 -11.77
N PRO A 429 -4.96 17.55 -11.65
CA PRO A 429 -4.39 17.96 -10.36
C PRO A 429 -5.43 18.28 -9.29
N VAL A 430 -6.58 18.90 -9.67
CA VAL A 430 -7.66 19.16 -8.71
C VAL A 430 -8.25 17.86 -8.17
N ILE A 431 -8.48 16.85 -9.03
CA ILE A 431 -8.93 15.52 -8.60
C ILE A 431 -7.90 14.90 -7.66
N MET A 432 -6.62 15.00 -7.99
CA MET A 432 -5.54 14.40 -7.19
C MET A 432 -5.40 15.03 -5.82
N ILE A 433 -5.50 16.38 -5.71
CA ILE A 433 -5.42 17.04 -4.40
C ILE A 433 -6.63 16.72 -3.53
N ILE A 434 -7.84 16.70 -4.11
CA ILE A 434 -9.05 16.32 -3.39
C ILE A 434 -8.92 14.86 -2.92
N GLY A 435 -8.48 13.95 -3.78
CA GLY A 435 -8.23 12.55 -3.44
C GLY A 435 -7.22 12.40 -2.31
N MET A 436 -6.08 13.11 -2.37
CA MET A 436 -5.08 13.14 -1.29
C MET A 436 -5.68 13.63 0.04
N LEU A 437 -6.49 14.70 0.01
CA LEU A 437 -7.12 15.23 1.22
C LEU A 437 -8.15 14.26 1.80
N ILE A 438 -8.89 13.50 0.96
CA ILE A 438 -9.81 12.45 1.40
C ILE A 438 -9.02 11.31 2.07
N ILE A 439 -7.93 10.84 1.44
CA ILE A 439 -7.07 9.78 2.01
C ILE A 439 -6.51 10.22 3.37
N LYS A 440 -6.00 11.46 3.45
CA LYS A 440 -5.46 12.02 4.69
C LYS A 440 -6.54 12.16 5.77
N SER A 441 -7.77 12.53 5.38
CA SER A 441 -8.90 12.63 6.31
C SER A 441 -9.29 11.26 6.87
N GLN A 442 -9.30 10.22 6.02
CA GLN A 442 -9.55 8.84 6.43
C GLN A 442 -8.44 8.32 7.34
N ASP A 443 -7.17 8.54 7.01
CA ASP A 443 -6.04 8.15 7.85
C ASP A 443 -6.12 8.84 9.24
N SER A 444 -6.41 10.15 9.25
CA SER A 444 -6.61 10.89 10.50
C SER A 444 -7.80 10.37 11.30
N TYR A 445 -8.91 10.03 10.65
CA TYR A 445 -10.07 9.45 11.29
C TYR A 445 -9.73 8.11 11.96
N MET A 446 -9.04 7.21 11.26
CA MET A 446 -8.64 5.91 11.80
C MET A 446 -7.61 6.05 12.93
N ARG A 447 -6.64 6.96 12.79
CA ARG A 447 -5.64 7.23 13.84
C ARG A 447 -6.25 7.79 15.12
N ASN A 448 -7.27 8.64 14.99
CA ASN A 448 -7.92 9.29 16.13
C ASN A 448 -9.13 8.51 16.65
N TYR A 449 -9.47 7.36 16.02
CA TYR A 449 -10.56 6.52 16.48
C TYR A 449 -10.29 6.05 17.93
N ASP A 450 -11.26 6.21 18.81
CA ASP A 450 -11.11 5.82 20.23
C ASP A 450 -11.20 4.30 20.36
N LEU A 451 -10.09 3.68 20.70
CA LEU A 451 -9.99 2.24 21.01
C LEU A 451 -10.08 1.95 22.50
N GLY A 452 -10.42 2.93 23.31
CA GLY A 452 -10.40 2.83 24.76
C GLY A 452 -8.99 2.89 25.37
N VAL A 453 -7.93 3.07 24.55
CA VAL A 453 -6.53 3.07 24.96
C VAL A 453 -5.89 4.41 24.67
N ASP A 454 -5.10 4.93 25.57
CA ASP A 454 -4.24 6.08 25.30
C ASP A 454 -3.06 5.63 24.41
N LYS A 455 -3.20 5.88 23.12
CA LYS A 455 -2.26 5.39 22.09
C LYS A 455 -0.85 5.94 22.24
N ASP A 456 -0.72 7.14 22.77
CA ASP A 456 0.56 7.84 22.95
C ASP A 456 1.25 7.49 24.27
N LYS A 457 0.50 6.89 25.20
CA LYS A 457 0.96 6.59 26.57
C LYS A 457 0.80 5.12 26.96
N THR A 458 0.69 4.23 26.00
CA THR A 458 0.65 2.78 26.25
C THR A 458 1.76 2.09 25.50
N ILE A 459 2.57 1.33 26.20
CA ILE A 459 3.68 0.51 25.67
C ILE A 459 3.25 -0.95 25.69
N ILE A 460 3.65 -1.68 24.68
CA ILE A 460 3.36 -3.10 24.50
C ILE A 460 4.68 -3.85 24.54
N LEU A 461 4.72 -4.91 25.36
CA LEU A 461 5.81 -5.88 25.44
C LEU A 461 5.27 -7.27 25.14
N ASN A 462 6.11 -8.11 24.57
CA ASN A 462 5.84 -9.54 24.48
C ASN A 462 6.05 -10.19 25.85
N ASN A 463 5.10 -11.04 26.28
CA ASN A 463 5.20 -11.83 27.48
C ASN A 463 5.93 -13.15 27.16
N SER A 464 7.00 -13.43 27.88
CA SER A 464 7.72 -14.72 27.82
C SER A 464 7.18 -15.73 28.85
N ALA A 465 7.54 -16.99 28.69
CA ALA A 465 7.20 -18.00 29.70
C ALA A 465 7.78 -17.66 31.08
N THR A 466 9.03 -17.19 31.14
CA THR A 466 9.71 -16.78 32.39
C THR A 466 8.99 -15.63 33.08
N ILE A 467 8.59 -14.59 32.32
CA ILE A 467 7.83 -13.48 32.86
C ILE A 467 6.43 -13.92 33.27
N GLN A 468 5.81 -14.83 32.52
CA GLN A 468 4.49 -15.37 32.85
C GLN A 468 4.50 -16.13 34.19
N ASP A 469 5.55 -16.89 34.46
CA ASP A 469 5.73 -17.62 35.73
C ASP A 469 5.94 -16.66 36.93
N HIS A 470 6.47 -15.47 36.68
CA HIS A 470 6.71 -14.42 37.69
C HIS A 470 5.83 -13.18 37.51
N ALA A 471 4.67 -13.33 36.85
CA ALA A 471 3.84 -12.22 36.37
C ALA A 471 3.52 -11.16 37.43
N GLU A 472 3.15 -11.58 38.66
CA GLU A 472 2.83 -10.64 39.76
C GLU A 472 4.07 -9.88 40.24
N SER A 473 5.22 -10.53 40.37
CA SER A 473 6.47 -9.91 40.79
C SER A 473 6.94 -8.89 39.75
N PHE A 474 6.94 -9.29 38.46
CA PHE A 474 7.27 -8.42 37.33
C PHE A 474 6.35 -7.20 37.25
N LYS A 475 5.05 -7.40 37.42
CA LYS A 475 4.04 -6.33 37.45
C LYS A 475 4.29 -5.34 38.56
N ASN A 476 4.55 -5.82 39.78
CA ASN A 476 4.80 -4.97 40.94
C ASN A 476 6.10 -4.16 40.77
N GLU A 477 7.14 -4.74 40.20
CA GLU A 477 8.40 -4.06 39.91
C GLU A 477 8.20 -2.97 38.86
N LEU A 478 7.44 -3.23 37.80
CA LEU A 478 7.07 -2.19 36.83
C LEU A 478 6.24 -1.06 37.43
N LEU A 479 5.27 -1.39 38.28
CA LEU A 479 4.44 -0.38 38.99
C LEU A 479 5.24 0.46 39.98
N SER A 480 6.42 0.00 40.42
CA SER A 480 7.33 0.81 41.27
C SER A 480 8.06 1.90 40.47
N ILE A 481 8.08 1.83 39.14
CA ILE A 481 8.70 2.84 38.29
C ILE A 481 7.85 4.12 38.30
N PRO A 482 8.42 5.28 38.70
CA PRO A 482 7.68 6.53 38.68
C PRO A 482 7.13 6.88 37.29
N GLY A 483 5.83 7.06 37.21
CA GLY A 483 5.14 7.42 35.98
C GLY A 483 4.43 6.26 35.30
N ILE A 484 4.58 5.01 35.71
CA ILE A 484 3.77 3.88 35.27
C ILE A 484 2.51 3.82 36.15
N ASP A 485 1.34 3.91 35.50
CA ASP A 485 0.05 3.96 36.19
C ASP A 485 -0.62 2.58 36.29
N ALA A 486 -0.46 1.73 35.26
CA ALA A 486 -1.10 0.43 35.18
C ALA A 486 -0.35 -0.53 34.26
N VAL A 487 -0.38 -1.81 34.63
CA VAL A 487 0.19 -2.92 33.84
C VAL A 487 -0.85 -4.03 33.78
N SER A 488 -1.07 -4.60 32.60
CA SER A 488 -2.00 -5.71 32.38
C SER A 488 -1.46 -6.73 31.40
N PHE A 489 -1.69 -7.99 31.69
CA PHE A 489 -1.37 -9.13 30.83
C PHE A 489 -2.61 -9.55 30.05
N THR A 490 -2.49 -9.73 28.73
CA THR A 490 -3.64 -10.05 27.87
C THR A 490 -3.21 -10.83 26.62
N ASN A 491 -4.19 -11.43 25.93
CA ASN A 491 -4.04 -11.96 24.58
C ASN A 491 -4.61 -11.03 23.49
N CYS A 492 -5.14 -9.87 23.89
CA CYS A 492 -5.79 -8.93 22.98
C CYS A 492 -5.19 -7.55 23.06
N ILE A 493 -4.65 -7.08 21.95
CA ILE A 493 -4.31 -5.69 21.73
C ILE A 493 -5.50 -5.07 20.98
N PRO A 494 -6.22 -4.07 21.54
CA PRO A 494 -7.32 -3.40 20.84
C PRO A 494 -6.92 -2.94 19.45
N GLY A 495 -7.70 -3.30 18.43
CA GLY A 495 -7.40 -3.01 17.02
C GLY A 495 -6.49 -4.01 16.30
N ARG A 496 -5.98 -5.07 16.98
CA ARG A 496 -5.22 -6.18 16.37
C ARG A 496 -5.81 -7.56 16.60
N GLY A 497 -6.82 -7.66 17.41
CA GLY A 497 -7.57 -8.88 17.66
C GLY A 497 -7.15 -9.67 18.89
N ALA A 498 -8.07 -10.51 19.33
CA ALA A 498 -7.82 -11.62 20.22
C ALA A 498 -7.40 -12.83 19.38
N LYS A 499 -6.42 -13.60 19.86
CA LYS A 499 -5.90 -14.77 19.11
C LYS A 499 -6.77 -16.02 19.22
N VAL A 500 -7.75 -16.02 20.12
CA VAL A 500 -8.54 -17.20 20.46
C VAL A 500 -10.00 -16.94 20.20
N SER A 501 -10.69 -17.89 19.55
CA SER A 501 -12.13 -17.91 19.44
C SER A 501 -12.63 -19.29 19.88
N SER A 502 -13.66 -19.30 20.72
CA SER A 502 -14.19 -20.53 21.31
C SER A 502 -15.70 -20.62 21.14
N GLU A 503 -16.20 -21.85 21.15
CA GLU A 503 -17.65 -22.08 21.22
C GLU A 503 -18.16 -21.68 22.59
N VAL A 504 -19.26 -20.94 22.57
CA VAL A 504 -19.93 -20.48 23.76
C VAL A 504 -21.34 -21.07 23.81
N ASN A 505 -21.70 -21.63 24.96
CA ASN A 505 -23.02 -22.18 25.22
C ASN A 505 -23.73 -21.38 26.30
N TRP A 506 -25.02 -21.11 26.12
CA TRP A 506 -25.88 -20.42 27.07
C TRP A 506 -27.29 -21.01 27.13
N GLU A 507 -28.01 -20.70 28.16
CA GLU A 507 -29.39 -21.16 28.32
C GLU A 507 -30.27 -20.55 27.22
N GLY A 508 -30.99 -21.41 26.48
CA GLY A 508 -31.82 -21.01 25.36
C GLY A 508 -31.12 -20.92 24.00
N LYS A 509 -29.82 -21.30 23.91
CA LYS A 509 -29.12 -21.45 22.64
C LYS A 509 -29.70 -22.61 21.84
N ASP A 510 -30.01 -22.42 20.55
CA ASP A 510 -30.36 -23.51 19.65
C ASP A 510 -29.13 -24.44 19.49
N VAL A 511 -29.36 -25.75 19.69
CA VAL A 511 -28.28 -26.76 19.59
C VAL A 511 -27.66 -26.82 18.20
N THR A 512 -28.41 -26.35 17.18
CA THR A 512 -27.91 -26.28 15.80
C THR A 512 -27.10 -25.02 15.52
N GLU A 513 -27.21 -23.96 16.35
CA GLU A 513 -26.45 -22.72 16.20
C GLU A 513 -25.07 -22.89 16.80
N LYS A 514 -24.07 -23.07 15.94
CA LYS A 514 -22.65 -23.10 16.33
C LYS A 514 -22.08 -21.68 16.22
N LEU A 515 -22.03 -20.97 17.34
CA LEU A 515 -21.57 -19.59 17.39
C LEU A 515 -20.24 -19.50 18.17
N HIS A 516 -19.26 -18.85 17.56
CA HIS A 516 -17.97 -18.57 18.17
C HIS A 516 -17.89 -17.13 18.63
N PHE A 517 -17.30 -16.95 19.80
CA PHE A 517 -16.99 -15.65 20.38
C PHE A 517 -15.48 -15.46 20.43
N TRP A 518 -15.03 -14.28 20.15
CA TRP A 518 -13.64 -13.91 20.37
C TRP A 518 -13.39 -13.76 21.87
N CYS A 519 -12.36 -14.46 22.36
CA CYS A 519 -12.08 -14.55 23.79
C CYS A 519 -10.88 -13.67 24.14
N ILE A 520 -11.12 -12.67 24.98
CA ILE A 520 -10.07 -11.85 25.57
C ILE A 520 -9.72 -12.45 26.92
N ASN A 521 -8.53 -13.05 26.99
CA ASN A 521 -7.93 -13.55 28.22
C ASN A 521 -7.12 -12.43 28.87
N THR A 522 -7.41 -12.08 30.11
CA THR A 522 -6.76 -10.95 30.75
C THR A 522 -6.62 -11.11 32.26
N ASP A 523 -6.07 -10.09 32.91
CA ASP A 523 -6.02 -9.94 34.37
C ASP A 523 -7.05 -8.90 34.85
N PHE A 524 -7.13 -8.69 36.17
CA PHE A 524 -8.06 -7.76 36.80
C PHE A 524 -7.79 -6.28 36.46
N ASP A 525 -6.58 -5.95 36.03
CA ASP A 525 -6.15 -4.58 35.78
C ASP A 525 -6.33 -4.12 34.33
N TYR A 526 -6.84 -4.99 33.47
CA TYR A 526 -7.06 -4.68 32.04
C TYR A 526 -7.85 -3.39 31.83
N ASN A 527 -8.93 -3.18 32.61
CA ASN A 527 -9.74 -1.97 32.51
C ASN A 527 -9.04 -0.69 32.98
N LYS A 528 -7.94 -0.80 33.74
CA LYS A 528 -7.11 0.37 34.10
C LYS A 528 -6.28 0.87 32.92
N VAL A 529 -5.88 -0.04 32.03
CA VAL A 529 -5.13 0.26 30.81
C VAL A 529 -6.09 0.54 29.66
N VAL A 530 -7.03 -0.40 29.38
CA VAL A 530 -8.04 -0.31 28.34
C VAL A 530 -9.34 0.16 28.97
N ARG A 531 -9.73 1.40 28.72
CA ARG A 531 -10.94 2.01 29.30
C ARG A 531 -12.20 1.42 28.65
N ILE A 532 -12.61 0.25 29.14
CA ILE A 532 -13.82 -0.43 28.65
C ILE A 532 -15.05 0.27 29.25
N ASN A 533 -15.94 0.70 28.38
CA ASN A 533 -17.19 1.33 28.80
C ASN A 533 -18.25 0.24 29.06
N ILE A 534 -18.57 0.00 30.32
CA ILE A 534 -19.61 -0.94 30.75
C ILE A 534 -20.97 -0.28 30.56
N THR A 535 -21.85 -0.92 29.78
CA THR A 535 -23.22 -0.47 29.50
C THR A 535 -24.22 -1.02 30.52
N ASP A 536 -23.96 -2.22 31.03
CA ASP A 536 -24.77 -2.84 32.09
C ASP A 536 -23.90 -3.74 32.98
N GLY A 537 -24.22 -3.82 34.27
CA GLY A 537 -23.44 -4.60 35.24
C GLY A 537 -22.14 -3.92 35.66
N ARG A 538 -21.04 -4.66 35.79
CA ARG A 538 -19.74 -4.16 36.27
C ARG A 538 -18.56 -4.89 35.63
N PHE A 539 -17.37 -4.33 35.74
CA PHE A 539 -16.11 -5.00 35.42
C PHE A 539 -15.66 -5.92 36.56
N PHE A 540 -14.69 -6.81 36.31
CA PHE A 540 -14.10 -7.71 37.31
C PHE A 540 -13.47 -6.95 38.50
N ASN A 541 -13.64 -7.52 39.69
CA ASN A 541 -13.05 -6.99 40.91
C ASN A 541 -12.39 -8.14 41.71
N PRO A 542 -11.08 -8.05 42.02
CA PRO A 542 -10.38 -9.10 42.76
C PRO A 542 -10.94 -9.36 44.17
N ALA A 543 -11.75 -8.44 44.74
CA ALA A 543 -12.43 -8.64 46.02
C ALA A 543 -13.53 -9.71 45.96
N PHE A 544 -14.00 -10.06 44.74
CA PHE A 544 -15.03 -11.09 44.57
C PHE A 544 -14.40 -12.35 43.95
N SER A 545 -14.26 -13.39 44.73
CA SER A 545 -13.66 -14.66 44.27
C SER A 545 -14.39 -15.30 43.09
N ALA A 546 -15.72 -15.07 42.95
CA ALA A 546 -16.53 -15.55 41.82
C ALA A 546 -16.18 -14.88 40.52
N ASP A 547 -15.51 -13.72 40.50
CA ASP A 547 -15.18 -13.00 39.27
C ASP A 547 -14.09 -13.72 38.45
N SER A 548 -13.27 -14.55 39.08
CA SER A 548 -12.28 -15.38 38.41
C SER A 548 -12.88 -16.43 37.45
N VAL A 549 -14.16 -16.78 37.64
CA VAL A 549 -14.91 -17.71 36.78
C VAL A 549 -16.10 -17.04 36.10
N SER A 550 -16.19 -15.72 36.14
CA SER A 550 -17.25 -14.92 35.53
C SER A 550 -16.82 -14.38 34.17
N TYR A 551 -17.79 -13.86 33.44
CA TYR A 551 -17.60 -13.38 32.07
C TYR A 551 -18.19 -11.99 31.88
N ILE A 552 -17.58 -11.21 30.95
CA ILE A 552 -18.13 -9.94 30.47
C ILE A 552 -18.25 -10.03 28.96
N ILE A 553 -19.39 -9.61 28.39
CA ILE A 553 -19.65 -9.73 26.95
C ILE A 553 -19.88 -8.35 26.32
N ASN A 554 -19.68 -8.23 25.00
CA ASN A 554 -19.99 -6.98 24.30
C ASN A 554 -21.46 -6.92 23.83
N ASP A 555 -21.90 -5.73 23.39
CA ASP A 555 -23.27 -5.51 22.90
C ASP A 555 -23.62 -6.44 21.70
N VAL A 556 -22.64 -6.74 20.81
CA VAL A 556 -22.84 -7.70 19.71
C VAL A 556 -23.13 -9.10 20.26
N ALA A 557 -22.36 -9.58 21.23
CA ALA A 557 -22.57 -10.88 21.84
C ALA A 557 -23.95 -10.95 22.54
N ALA A 558 -24.33 -9.89 23.27
CA ALA A 558 -25.63 -9.77 23.88
C ALA A 558 -26.76 -9.84 22.84
N SER A 559 -26.63 -9.17 21.71
CA SER A 559 -27.61 -9.20 20.63
C SER A 559 -27.78 -10.59 19.98
N VAL A 560 -26.66 -11.30 19.81
CA VAL A 560 -26.65 -12.66 19.24
C VAL A 560 -27.29 -13.67 20.17
N MET A 561 -27.14 -13.50 21.48
CA MET A 561 -27.77 -14.37 22.49
C MET A 561 -29.28 -14.26 22.51
N LYS A 562 -29.90 -13.25 21.87
CA LYS A 562 -31.36 -13.00 21.83
C LYS A 562 -32.01 -12.95 23.22
N ASN A 563 -31.24 -12.76 24.29
CA ASN A 563 -31.71 -12.65 25.64
C ASN A 563 -31.96 -11.19 25.99
N LYS A 564 -33.14 -10.85 26.56
CA LYS A 564 -33.46 -9.45 26.90
C LYS A 564 -32.58 -8.89 28.04
N ASN A 565 -32.13 -9.76 28.95
CA ASN A 565 -31.28 -9.41 30.07
C ASN A 565 -30.14 -10.44 30.18
N PRO A 566 -29.08 -10.37 29.38
CA PRO A 566 -28.00 -11.34 29.46
C PRO A 566 -27.15 -11.20 30.73
N ALA A 567 -27.10 -10.03 31.37
CA ALA A 567 -26.44 -9.86 32.67
C ALA A 567 -27.11 -10.72 33.74
N GLY A 568 -26.32 -11.51 34.49
CA GLY A 568 -26.78 -12.48 35.47
C GLY A 568 -27.09 -13.88 34.90
N SER A 569 -27.13 -14.05 33.55
CA SER A 569 -27.35 -15.35 32.93
C SER A 569 -26.10 -16.22 33.00
N SER A 570 -26.31 -17.56 33.02
CA SER A 570 -25.23 -18.53 32.97
C SER A 570 -24.74 -18.72 31.54
N ILE A 571 -23.41 -18.74 31.40
CA ILE A 571 -22.71 -18.99 30.14
C ILE A 571 -21.62 -20.05 30.35
N SER A 572 -21.36 -20.86 29.35
CA SER A 572 -20.29 -21.86 29.40
C SER A 572 -19.32 -21.62 28.23
N LEU A 573 -18.04 -21.54 28.59
CA LEU A 573 -16.91 -21.37 27.66
C LEU A 573 -15.87 -22.45 27.94
N GLU A 574 -15.49 -23.25 26.94
CA GLU A 574 -14.46 -24.33 27.08
C GLU A 574 -14.74 -25.31 28.24
N GLY A 575 -16.01 -25.57 28.54
CA GLY A 575 -16.42 -26.43 29.68
C GLY A 575 -16.48 -25.74 31.04
N GLY A 576 -15.96 -24.52 31.17
CA GLY A 576 -16.11 -23.70 32.36
C GLY A 576 -17.46 -23.00 32.39
N LYS A 577 -18.24 -23.16 33.44
CA LYS A 577 -19.52 -22.44 33.67
C LYS A 577 -19.30 -21.22 34.54
N GLY A 578 -19.88 -20.09 34.16
CA GLY A 578 -19.83 -18.85 34.93
C GLY A 578 -21.02 -17.95 34.63
N LEU A 579 -21.09 -16.82 35.31
CA LEU A 579 -22.16 -15.82 35.13
C LEU A 579 -21.64 -14.65 34.28
N ILE A 580 -22.51 -14.08 33.48
CA ILE A 580 -22.25 -12.80 32.81
C ILE A 580 -22.46 -11.70 33.86
N ILE A 581 -21.37 -11.02 34.27
CA ILE A 581 -21.42 -9.96 35.31
C ILE A 581 -21.47 -8.56 34.73
N GLY A 582 -21.25 -8.41 33.43
CA GLY A 582 -21.32 -7.11 32.78
C GLY A 582 -21.42 -7.20 31.27
N ILE A 583 -21.92 -6.13 30.69
CA ILE A 583 -22.00 -5.91 29.25
C ILE A 583 -21.20 -4.65 28.95
N PHE A 584 -20.35 -4.70 27.92
CA PHE A 584 -19.57 -3.55 27.52
C PHE A 584 -19.95 -3.08 26.12
N LYS A 585 -19.81 -1.77 25.93
CA LYS A 585 -19.99 -1.16 24.60
C LYS A 585 -18.95 -1.67 23.63
N ASP A 586 -19.38 -2.02 22.44
CA ASP A 586 -18.50 -2.54 21.41
C ASP A 586 -17.29 -1.64 21.19
N PHE A 587 -16.13 -2.23 21.18
CA PHE A 587 -14.89 -1.62 20.69
C PHE A 587 -14.23 -2.56 19.67
N HIS A 588 -13.38 -2.02 18.82
CA HIS A 588 -12.65 -2.83 17.86
C HIS A 588 -11.60 -3.70 18.56
N SER A 589 -12.03 -4.88 18.97
CA SER A 589 -11.12 -5.89 19.51
C SER A 589 -10.24 -6.49 18.42
N ILE A 590 -10.75 -6.56 17.16
CA ILE A 590 -10.01 -7.07 16.01
C ILE A 590 -9.42 -5.91 15.19
N ASP A 591 -9.47 -5.96 13.89
CA ASP A 591 -9.00 -4.91 12.98
C ASP A 591 -10.08 -3.84 12.78
N LEU A 592 -9.67 -2.57 12.71
CA LEU A 592 -10.56 -1.46 12.35
C LEU A 592 -11.14 -1.55 10.92
N ALA A 593 -10.58 -2.41 10.08
CA ALA A 593 -11.10 -2.67 8.74
C ALA A 593 -12.26 -3.68 8.74
N GLY A 594 -12.41 -4.48 9.83
CA GLY A 594 -13.39 -5.54 9.96
C GLY A 594 -14.67 -5.15 10.70
N PRO A 595 -15.71 -6.02 10.67
CA PRO A 595 -16.93 -5.81 11.44
C PRO A 595 -16.71 -5.99 12.94
N LEU A 596 -17.63 -5.46 13.75
CA LEU A 596 -17.72 -5.80 15.16
C LEU A 596 -18.14 -7.27 15.33
N VAL A 597 -17.49 -7.96 16.26
CA VAL A 597 -17.69 -9.40 16.47
C VAL A 597 -18.13 -9.71 17.89
N PRO A 598 -18.87 -10.81 18.11
CA PRO A 598 -19.23 -11.26 19.46
C PRO A 598 -17.94 -11.50 20.26
N THR A 599 -17.79 -10.78 21.35
CA THR A 599 -16.57 -10.81 22.16
C THR A 599 -16.91 -11.08 23.62
N ILE A 600 -16.11 -11.93 24.25
CA ILE A 600 -16.18 -12.26 25.67
C ILE A 600 -14.84 -11.98 26.32
N ILE A 601 -14.86 -11.40 27.51
CA ILE A 601 -13.68 -11.17 28.35
C ILE A 601 -13.74 -12.11 29.54
N GLN A 602 -12.61 -12.78 29.87
CA GLN A 602 -12.46 -13.63 31.03
C GLN A 602 -11.11 -13.40 31.73
N ILE A 603 -11.10 -13.70 33.02
CA ILE A 603 -9.85 -13.77 33.78
C ILE A 603 -9.22 -15.15 33.55
N LYS A 604 -8.07 -15.20 32.89
CA LYS A 604 -7.35 -16.45 32.64
C LYS A 604 -5.85 -16.19 32.76
N SER A 605 -5.14 -16.93 33.60
CA SER A 605 -3.69 -16.75 33.82
C SER A 605 -2.83 -17.25 32.69
N SER A 606 -3.30 -18.22 31.93
CA SER A 606 -2.62 -18.75 30.73
C SER A 606 -2.99 -18.00 29.46
N GLU A 607 -2.20 -18.16 28.40
CA GLU A 607 -2.50 -17.60 27.07
C GLU A 607 -2.59 -16.06 27.03
N ARG A 608 -1.67 -15.38 27.72
CA ARG A 608 -1.55 -13.92 27.73
C ARG A 608 -0.19 -13.49 27.16
N PRO A 609 0.00 -13.56 25.83
CA PRO A 609 1.29 -13.31 25.20
C PRO A 609 1.71 -11.83 25.18
N GLU A 610 0.86 -10.91 25.62
CA GLU A 610 1.08 -9.47 25.53
C GLU A 610 1.01 -8.82 26.90
N ILE A 611 1.86 -7.81 27.14
CA ILE A 611 1.85 -6.97 28.32
C ILE A 611 1.58 -5.54 27.90
N LEU A 612 0.52 -4.94 28.41
CA LEU A 612 0.16 -3.55 28.19
C LEU A 612 0.60 -2.72 29.39
N ILE A 613 1.40 -1.68 29.16
CA ILE A 613 1.92 -0.78 30.20
C ILE A 613 1.46 0.63 29.90
N LYS A 614 0.65 1.20 30.80
CA LYS A 614 0.19 2.58 30.71
C LYS A 614 1.06 3.47 31.58
N TYR A 615 1.53 4.60 31.01
CA TYR A 615 2.28 5.60 31.76
C TYR A 615 1.65 6.99 31.59
N SER A 616 1.82 7.86 32.59
CA SER A 616 1.26 9.22 32.58
C SER A 616 2.33 10.30 32.52
N THR A 617 3.45 10.11 33.19
CA THR A 617 4.53 11.09 33.33
C THR A 617 5.85 10.52 32.80
N GLY A 618 6.76 11.39 32.42
CA GLY A 618 8.05 11.02 31.85
C GLY A 618 8.06 10.99 30.32
N SER A 619 9.26 11.04 29.73
CA SER A 619 9.44 10.85 28.29
C SER A 619 9.40 9.35 27.97
N TYR A 620 8.93 9.01 26.77
CA TYR A 620 8.95 7.62 26.26
C TYR A 620 10.33 6.96 26.42
N GLN A 621 11.41 7.71 26.11
CA GLN A 621 12.78 7.18 26.17
C GLN A 621 13.24 6.89 27.62
N SER A 622 12.83 7.70 28.59
CA SER A 622 13.14 7.46 30.00
C SER A 622 12.43 6.21 30.50
N ILE A 623 11.11 6.14 30.28
CA ILE A 623 10.27 5.02 30.74
C ILE A 623 10.74 3.70 30.10
N ILE A 624 11.06 3.70 28.79
CA ILE A 624 11.49 2.48 28.12
C ILE A 624 12.84 1.96 28.65
N ASN A 625 13.75 2.85 29.04
CA ASN A 625 15.04 2.45 29.63
C ASN A 625 14.86 1.79 31.01
N GLU A 626 13.95 2.32 31.84
CA GLU A 626 13.64 1.73 33.15
C GLU A 626 12.92 0.39 32.98
N ILE A 627 11.91 0.30 32.09
CA ILE A 627 11.25 -0.97 31.75
C ILE A 627 12.27 -2.00 31.24
N LYS A 628 13.23 -1.57 30.41
CA LYS A 628 14.28 -2.45 29.91
C LYS A 628 15.13 -3.03 31.03
N THR A 629 15.45 -2.24 32.03
CA THR A 629 16.23 -2.69 33.20
C THR A 629 15.48 -3.77 33.98
N VAL A 630 14.19 -3.53 34.24
CA VAL A 630 13.33 -4.53 34.90
C VAL A 630 13.18 -5.79 34.03
N TYR A 631 12.92 -5.63 32.73
CA TYR A 631 12.80 -6.74 31.79
C TYR A 631 14.06 -7.62 31.77
N GLN A 632 15.25 -7.00 31.73
CA GLN A 632 16.52 -7.70 31.70
C GLN A 632 16.84 -8.47 33.00
N HIS A 633 16.19 -8.10 34.13
CA HIS A 633 16.30 -8.86 35.38
C HIS A 633 15.63 -10.24 35.25
N TYR A 634 14.51 -10.33 34.53
CA TYR A 634 13.78 -11.59 34.31
C TYR A 634 14.23 -12.31 33.04
N GLU A 635 14.62 -11.55 32.03
CA GLU A 635 14.99 -12.01 30.68
C GLU A 635 16.33 -11.41 30.27
N SER A 636 17.42 -11.88 30.89
CA SER A 636 18.77 -11.34 30.63
C SER A 636 19.28 -11.62 29.21
N GLU A 637 18.71 -12.59 28.51
CA GLU A 637 19.25 -13.14 27.28
C GLU A 637 18.38 -12.89 26.04
N THR A 638 17.12 -12.55 26.21
CA THR A 638 16.23 -12.20 25.10
C THR A 638 16.33 -10.73 24.70
N SER A 639 16.23 -10.45 23.40
CA SER A 639 16.24 -9.05 22.93
C SER A 639 14.99 -8.33 23.43
N PHE A 640 15.17 -7.27 24.19
CA PHE A 640 14.09 -6.40 24.64
C PHE A 640 13.41 -5.74 23.44
N GLN A 641 12.15 -6.01 23.23
CA GLN A 641 11.32 -5.41 22.18
C GLN A 641 10.10 -4.76 22.84
N ALA A 642 10.07 -3.45 22.76
CA ALA A 642 8.94 -2.66 23.24
C ALA A 642 8.44 -1.77 22.12
N THR A 643 7.13 -1.71 21.95
CA THR A 643 6.50 -0.93 20.90
C THR A 643 5.47 0.00 21.50
N LEU A 644 5.46 1.27 21.08
CA LEU A 644 4.41 2.19 21.47
C LEU A 644 3.10 1.76 20.77
N PHE A 645 2.00 1.77 21.49
CA PHE A 645 0.69 1.33 20.97
C PHE A 645 0.33 2.03 19.67
N ARG A 646 0.59 3.33 19.55
CA ARG A 646 0.39 4.11 18.31
C ARG A 646 1.14 3.55 17.11
N ASP A 647 2.37 3.06 17.30
CA ASP A 647 3.23 2.58 16.22
C ASP A 647 2.84 1.15 15.79
N LEU A 648 2.27 0.38 16.72
CA LEU A 648 1.78 -0.96 16.46
C LEU A 648 0.48 -0.95 15.63
N ILE A 649 -0.41 0.00 15.89
CA ILE A 649 -1.60 0.25 15.07
C ILE A 649 -1.17 1.09 13.86
N SER A 650 -0.22 0.55 13.13
CA SER A 650 0.15 1.10 11.83
C SER A 650 -0.95 0.75 10.85
N TYR A 651 -1.78 1.72 10.47
CA TYR A 651 -2.66 1.64 9.31
C TYR A 651 -1.79 1.62 8.05
N SER A 652 -0.93 0.61 7.93
CA SER A 652 0.07 0.46 6.88
C SER A 652 -0.55 0.51 5.48
N ASN A 653 -1.81 0.08 5.36
CA ASN A 653 -2.54 0.06 4.10
C ASN A 653 -2.87 1.46 3.54
N LEU A 654 -2.87 2.52 4.35
CA LEU A 654 -3.10 3.90 3.89
C LEU A 654 -1.82 4.72 3.74
N ASN A 655 -0.73 4.36 4.41
CA ASN A 655 0.51 5.13 4.36
C ASN A 655 1.12 5.16 2.94
N LEU A 656 1.15 4.02 2.25
CA LEU A 656 1.67 3.94 0.89
C LEU A 656 0.80 4.72 -0.11
N PRO A 657 -0.53 4.51 -0.22
CA PRO A 657 -1.39 5.32 -1.07
C PRO A 657 -1.31 6.81 -0.79
N ALA A 658 -1.27 7.23 0.48
CA ALA A 658 -1.18 8.64 0.85
C ALA A 658 0.12 9.29 0.41
N ARG A 659 1.27 8.61 0.59
CA ARG A 659 2.59 9.09 0.15
C ARG A 659 2.67 9.18 -1.37
N LEU A 660 2.21 8.16 -2.09
CA LEU A 660 2.18 8.13 -3.55
C LEU A 660 1.27 9.23 -4.11
N ALA A 661 0.07 9.42 -3.54
CA ALA A 661 -0.86 10.46 -3.94
C ALA A 661 -0.26 11.86 -3.71
N GLY A 662 0.42 12.09 -2.58
CA GLY A 662 1.06 13.36 -2.27
C GLY A 662 2.18 13.74 -3.26
N LEU A 663 3.10 12.81 -3.53
CA LEU A 663 4.18 13.03 -4.50
C LEU A 663 3.62 13.27 -5.91
N SER A 664 2.67 12.46 -6.33
CA SER A 664 2.05 12.56 -7.64
C SER A 664 1.30 13.86 -7.84
N PHE A 665 0.60 14.34 -6.78
CA PHE A 665 -0.05 15.64 -6.79
C PHE A 665 0.95 16.78 -7.01
N ILE A 666 2.06 16.80 -6.26
CA ILE A 666 3.08 17.85 -6.39
C ILE A 666 3.62 17.89 -7.83
N ILE A 667 3.93 16.73 -8.41
CA ILE A 667 4.45 16.64 -9.78
C ILE A 667 3.40 17.10 -10.80
N ALA A 668 2.14 16.65 -10.67
CA ALA A 668 1.06 17.05 -11.56
C ALA A 668 0.81 18.55 -11.51
N LEU A 669 0.84 19.14 -10.32
CA LEU A 669 0.66 20.59 -10.13
C LEU A 669 1.82 21.38 -10.73
N LEU A 670 3.06 20.95 -10.51
CA LEU A 670 4.23 21.57 -11.12
C LEU A 670 4.17 21.53 -12.65
N LEU A 671 3.81 20.38 -13.23
CA LEU A 671 3.62 20.26 -14.68
C LEU A 671 2.51 21.18 -15.20
N ALA A 672 1.37 21.22 -14.52
CA ALA A 672 0.27 22.11 -14.88
C ALA A 672 0.70 23.59 -14.86
N CYS A 673 1.46 23.98 -13.83
CA CYS A 673 2.01 25.32 -13.70
C CYS A 673 3.04 25.65 -14.80
N MET A 674 3.93 24.70 -15.17
CA MET A 674 4.89 24.89 -16.26
C MET A 674 4.19 25.12 -17.60
N GLY A 675 3.11 24.41 -17.88
CA GLY A 675 2.31 24.63 -19.09
C GLY A 675 1.64 25.99 -19.10
N LEU A 676 1.04 26.37 -17.98
CA LEU A 676 0.39 27.68 -17.85
C LEU A 676 1.41 28.84 -17.92
N PHE A 677 2.57 28.67 -17.31
CA PHE A 677 3.70 29.60 -17.39
C PHE A 677 4.10 29.86 -18.86
N GLY A 678 4.31 28.80 -19.63
CA GLY A 678 4.65 28.92 -21.05
C GLY A 678 3.59 29.62 -21.89
N LEU A 679 2.31 29.28 -21.66
CA LEU A 679 1.18 29.91 -22.33
C LEU A 679 1.01 31.38 -21.92
N ALA A 680 1.18 31.69 -20.64
CA ALA A 680 1.09 33.08 -20.15
C ALA A 680 2.21 33.94 -20.73
N SER A 681 3.45 33.40 -20.76
CA SER A 681 4.62 34.07 -21.40
C SER A 681 4.33 34.38 -22.88
N PHE A 682 3.85 33.40 -23.64
CA PHE A 682 3.54 33.58 -25.05
C PHE A 682 2.40 34.59 -25.28
N THR A 683 1.32 34.47 -24.50
CA THR A 683 0.17 35.39 -24.61
C THR A 683 0.58 36.84 -24.29
N ALA A 684 1.43 37.01 -23.29
CA ALA A 684 1.97 38.28 -22.87
C ALA A 684 2.90 38.90 -23.95
N GLU A 685 3.79 38.05 -24.56
CA GLU A 685 4.62 38.47 -25.69
C GLU A 685 3.81 38.94 -26.91
N ASN A 686 2.75 38.20 -27.26
CA ASN A 686 1.91 38.58 -28.42
C ASN A 686 1.05 39.82 -28.20
N ARG A 687 0.73 40.11 -26.95
CA ARG A 687 -0.05 41.33 -26.59
C ARG A 687 0.85 42.51 -26.14
N THR A 688 2.18 42.41 -26.31
CA THR A 688 3.11 43.43 -25.84
C THR A 688 2.80 44.79 -26.43
N LYS A 689 2.42 44.90 -27.70
CA LYS A 689 2.01 46.14 -28.38
C LYS A 689 0.70 46.70 -27.81
N GLU A 690 -0.30 45.84 -27.59
CA GLU A 690 -1.60 46.22 -26.95
C GLU A 690 -1.38 46.74 -25.53
N ILE A 691 -0.55 46.03 -24.75
CA ILE A 691 -0.17 46.39 -23.37
C ILE A 691 0.57 47.71 -23.37
N GLY A 692 1.51 47.91 -24.31
CA GLY A 692 2.24 49.19 -24.47
C GLY A 692 1.32 50.34 -24.75
N ILE A 693 0.39 50.24 -25.71
CA ILE A 693 -0.59 51.30 -26.06
C ILE A 693 -1.50 51.61 -24.85
N ARG A 694 -2.00 50.61 -24.14
CA ARG A 694 -2.84 50.84 -22.97
C ARG A 694 -2.08 51.50 -21.82
N LYS A 695 -0.80 51.16 -21.65
CA LYS A 695 0.07 51.76 -20.63
C LYS A 695 0.38 53.22 -20.94
N THR A 696 0.60 53.58 -22.21
CA THR A 696 0.74 54.98 -22.63
C THR A 696 -0.55 55.78 -22.45
N ASN A 697 -1.73 55.09 -22.50
CA ASN A 697 -3.03 55.67 -22.22
C ASN A 697 -3.42 55.67 -20.73
N GLY A 698 -2.45 55.43 -19.83
CA GLY A 698 -2.67 55.54 -18.38
C GLY A 698 -3.15 54.29 -17.67
N ALA A 699 -3.19 53.11 -18.32
CA ALA A 699 -3.57 51.86 -17.65
C ALA A 699 -2.54 51.44 -16.60
N THR A 700 -3.02 51.14 -15.40
CA THR A 700 -2.16 50.66 -14.31
C THR A 700 -1.71 49.18 -14.53
N THR A 701 -0.57 48.83 -13.98
CA THR A 701 -0.04 47.44 -14.05
C THR A 701 -1.06 46.42 -13.54
N LEU A 702 -1.80 46.76 -12.45
CA LEU A 702 -2.83 45.89 -11.88
C LEU A 702 -4.03 45.68 -12.81
N SER A 703 -4.49 46.75 -13.53
CA SER A 703 -5.59 46.61 -14.49
C SER A 703 -5.23 45.71 -15.68
N LEU A 704 -3.99 45.81 -16.15
CA LEU A 704 -3.45 44.97 -17.23
C LEU A 704 -3.31 43.51 -16.79
N MET A 705 -2.84 43.28 -15.56
CA MET A 705 -2.79 41.96 -14.97
C MET A 705 -4.19 41.37 -14.83
N GLY A 706 -5.17 42.09 -14.30
CA GLY A 706 -6.54 41.64 -14.16
C GLY A 706 -7.17 41.20 -15.49
N LEU A 707 -6.88 41.90 -16.58
CA LEU A 707 -7.38 41.54 -17.91
C LEU A 707 -6.79 40.19 -18.41
N LEU A 708 -5.50 39.96 -18.17
CA LEU A 708 -4.87 38.69 -18.54
C LEU A 708 -5.33 37.55 -17.63
N LEU A 709 -5.42 37.80 -16.34
CA LEU A 709 -5.89 36.79 -15.37
C LEU A 709 -7.31 36.30 -15.63
N LYS A 710 -8.25 37.26 -15.97
CA LYS A 710 -9.64 36.95 -16.25
C LYS A 710 -9.82 35.89 -17.34
N SER A 711 -8.92 35.85 -18.33
CA SER A 711 -8.98 34.86 -19.41
C SER A 711 -8.64 33.45 -18.96
N TYR A 712 -7.74 33.28 -17.97
CA TYR A 712 -7.37 32.00 -17.44
C TYR A 712 -8.29 31.51 -16.31
N THR A 713 -8.76 32.44 -15.46
CA THR A 713 -9.65 32.12 -14.33
C THR A 713 -10.92 31.41 -14.79
N LYS A 714 -11.50 31.82 -15.93
CA LYS A 714 -12.70 31.19 -16.49
C LYS A 714 -12.46 29.65 -16.72
N TRP A 715 -11.34 29.29 -17.29
CA TRP A 715 -11.04 27.89 -17.63
C TRP A 715 -10.65 27.08 -16.38
N LEU A 716 -10.01 27.70 -15.39
CA LEU A 716 -9.75 27.09 -14.09
C LEU A 716 -11.05 26.77 -13.35
N ILE A 717 -12.03 27.69 -13.37
CA ILE A 717 -13.35 27.42 -12.77
C ILE A 717 -14.06 26.28 -13.45
N ILE A 718 -14.03 26.19 -14.80
CA ILE A 718 -14.62 25.08 -15.54
C ILE A 718 -13.93 23.76 -15.16
N ALA A 719 -12.59 23.74 -15.03
CA ALA A 719 -11.83 22.58 -14.60
C ALA A 719 -12.26 22.11 -13.19
N VAL A 720 -12.48 23.05 -12.27
CA VAL A 720 -12.97 22.76 -10.92
C VAL A 720 -14.38 22.16 -10.96
N ILE A 721 -15.30 22.78 -11.73
CA ILE A 721 -16.69 22.29 -11.87
C ILE A 721 -16.72 20.83 -12.35
N ILE A 722 -15.82 20.45 -13.27
CA ILE A 722 -15.70 19.06 -13.76
C ILE A 722 -15.03 18.16 -12.70
N ALA A 723 -14.01 18.66 -12.00
CA ALA A 723 -13.26 17.88 -11.04
C ALA A 723 -14.08 17.50 -9.79
N LEU A 724 -14.97 18.36 -9.32
CA LEU A 724 -15.75 18.16 -8.09
C LEU A 724 -16.60 16.88 -8.12
N PRO A 725 -17.50 16.67 -9.11
CA PRO A 725 -18.32 15.47 -9.14
C PRO A 725 -17.47 14.19 -9.34
N VAL A 726 -16.42 14.26 -10.16
CA VAL A 726 -15.53 13.13 -10.38
C VAL A 726 -14.81 12.75 -9.07
N SER A 727 -14.28 13.74 -8.35
CA SER A 727 -13.61 13.52 -7.06
C SER A 727 -14.58 12.98 -6.00
N PHE A 728 -15.83 13.43 -6.00
CA PHE A 728 -16.85 12.90 -5.07
C PHE A 728 -17.15 11.44 -5.34
N ILE A 729 -17.35 11.04 -6.60
CA ILE A 729 -17.61 9.65 -6.99
C ILE A 729 -16.42 8.76 -6.62
N LEU A 730 -15.19 9.17 -7.00
CA LEU A 730 -13.97 8.41 -6.67
C LEU A 730 -13.74 8.32 -5.15
N GLY A 731 -14.02 9.39 -4.42
CA GLY A 731 -13.94 9.44 -2.96
C GLY A 731 -14.92 8.47 -2.31
N ARG A 732 -16.16 8.41 -2.78
CA ARG A 732 -17.16 7.43 -2.28
C ARG A 732 -16.76 5.99 -2.56
N ILE A 733 -16.26 5.70 -3.77
CA ILE A 733 -15.77 4.36 -4.12
C ILE A 733 -14.59 3.97 -3.23
N PHE A 734 -13.68 4.90 -2.95
CA PHE A 734 -12.53 4.66 -2.07
C PHE A 734 -12.96 4.41 -0.62
N LEU A 735 -13.79 5.28 -0.06
CA LEU A 735 -14.24 5.19 1.33
C LEU A 735 -15.16 4.00 1.59
N GLY A 736 -15.99 3.61 0.62
CA GLY A 736 -16.88 2.44 0.74
C GLY A 736 -16.18 1.08 0.89
N ARG A 737 -14.85 1.06 0.86
CA ARG A 737 -14.02 -0.14 1.12
C ARG A 737 -13.69 -0.34 2.60
N PHE A 738 -13.86 0.71 3.40
CA PHE A 738 -13.61 0.66 4.83
C PHE A 738 -14.95 0.46 5.54
N PHE A 739 -15.00 -0.47 6.46
CA PHE A 739 -16.18 -0.64 7.31
C PHE A 739 -16.42 0.63 8.14
N PHE A 740 -15.34 1.20 8.67
CA PHE A 740 -15.34 2.48 9.35
C PHE A 740 -14.69 3.54 8.49
N HIS A 741 -15.49 4.42 7.96
CA HIS A 741 -15.01 5.53 7.14
C HIS A 741 -15.58 6.86 7.61
N THR A 742 -14.79 7.91 7.42
CA THR A 742 -15.25 9.27 7.65
C THR A 742 -16.29 9.65 6.59
N SER A 743 -17.27 10.49 6.95
CA SER A 743 -18.03 11.22 5.94
C SER A 743 -17.07 12.13 5.17
N ILE A 744 -17.24 12.25 3.84
CA ILE A 744 -16.38 13.13 3.05
C ILE A 744 -16.57 14.58 3.53
N PRO A 745 -15.54 15.22 4.12
CA PRO A 745 -15.70 16.55 4.68
C PRO A 745 -15.88 17.61 3.57
N LEU A 746 -16.88 18.47 3.68
CA LEU A 746 -17.16 19.51 2.68
C LEU A 746 -15.98 20.45 2.45
N TRP A 747 -15.17 20.72 3.50
CA TRP A 747 -14.01 21.61 3.38
C TRP A 747 -12.98 21.12 2.36
N VAL A 748 -12.88 19.80 2.10
CA VAL A 748 -11.96 19.22 1.11
C VAL A 748 -12.28 19.72 -0.29
N PHE A 749 -13.59 19.83 -0.61
CA PHE A 749 -14.06 20.36 -1.91
C PHE A 749 -13.89 21.89 -2.06
N MET A 750 -13.60 22.58 -0.98
CA MET A 750 -13.24 24.00 -1.02
C MET A 750 -11.72 24.20 -1.03
N ALA A 751 -11.00 23.50 -0.15
CA ALA A 751 -9.56 23.65 0.01
C ALA A 751 -8.78 23.16 -1.22
N GLY A 752 -9.15 22.01 -1.79
CA GLY A 752 -8.46 21.43 -2.94
C GLY A 752 -8.45 22.37 -4.16
N PRO A 753 -9.63 22.80 -4.66
CA PRO A 753 -9.71 23.78 -5.74
C PRO A 753 -9.03 25.12 -5.41
N LEU A 754 -9.18 25.60 -4.19
CA LEU A 754 -8.59 26.88 -3.78
C LEU A 754 -7.05 26.84 -3.89
N ILE A 755 -6.43 25.79 -3.40
CA ILE A 755 -4.97 25.59 -3.51
C ILE A 755 -4.56 25.58 -4.99
N ALA A 756 -5.24 24.80 -5.83
CA ALA A 756 -4.92 24.70 -7.25
C ALA A 756 -5.08 26.05 -7.97
N ILE A 757 -6.15 26.79 -7.68
CA ILE A 757 -6.41 28.12 -8.26
C ILE A 757 -5.34 29.12 -7.81
N ILE A 758 -5.01 29.16 -6.51
CA ILE A 758 -4.00 30.10 -5.98
C ILE A 758 -2.65 29.86 -6.67
N VAL A 759 -2.19 28.61 -6.74
CA VAL A 759 -0.91 28.28 -7.36
C VAL A 759 -0.91 28.62 -8.85
N ALA A 760 -2.01 28.31 -9.56
CA ALA A 760 -2.16 28.66 -10.97
C ALA A 760 -2.13 30.18 -11.20
N LEU A 761 -2.87 30.96 -10.39
CA LEU A 761 -2.89 32.41 -10.49
C LEU A 761 -1.53 33.03 -10.14
N LEU A 762 -0.83 32.53 -9.11
CA LEU A 762 0.52 33.00 -8.79
C LEU A 762 1.49 32.75 -9.96
N THR A 763 1.35 31.62 -10.64
CA THR A 763 2.17 31.30 -11.83
C THR A 763 1.90 32.28 -12.96
N VAL A 764 0.64 32.61 -13.25
CA VAL A 764 0.29 33.58 -14.28
C VAL A 764 0.71 35.00 -13.86
N CYS A 765 0.49 35.38 -12.59
CA CYS A 765 0.87 36.68 -12.05
C CYS A 765 2.37 36.93 -12.22
N SER A 766 3.24 35.96 -11.94
CA SER A 766 4.68 36.12 -12.07
C SER A 766 5.11 36.50 -13.48
N GLN A 767 4.44 35.94 -14.51
CA GLN A 767 4.76 36.21 -15.90
C GLN A 767 4.13 37.53 -16.39
N THR A 768 2.90 37.77 -16.01
CA THR A 768 2.20 39.02 -16.40
C THR A 768 2.85 40.24 -15.78
N TRP A 769 3.34 40.13 -14.54
CA TRP A 769 4.08 41.19 -13.86
C TRP A 769 5.35 41.59 -14.64
N ASN A 770 6.14 40.61 -15.07
CA ASN A 770 7.37 40.83 -15.83
C ASN A 770 7.11 41.56 -17.16
N VAL A 771 6.00 41.28 -17.82
CA VAL A 771 5.66 41.93 -19.11
C VAL A 771 4.99 43.32 -18.90
N ALA A 772 4.12 43.40 -17.89
CA ALA A 772 3.45 44.69 -17.56
C ALA A 772 4.42 45.77 -17.05
N ASN A 773 5.57 45.36 -16.47
CA ASN A 773 6.63 46.30 -16.01
C ASN A 773 7.66 46.67 -17.09
N ARG A 774 7.59 46.09 -18.30
CA ARG A 774 8.49 46.49 -19.39
C ARG A 774 8.22 47.98 -19.80
N ASN A 775 9.32 48.63 -20.21
CA ASN A 775 9.26 50.01 -20.66
C ASN A 775 8.40 50.11 -21.94
N PRO A 776 7.36 51.00 -21.97
CA PRO A 776 6.46 51.17 -23.12
C PRO A 776 7.20 51.49 -24.43
N VAL A 777 8.25 52.29 -24.37
CA VAL A 777 9.07 52.67 -25.55
C VAL A 777 9.73 51.44 -26.21
N ARG A 778 10.23 50.51 -25.43
CA ARG A 778 10.76 49.26 -25.98
C ARG A 778 9.65 48.35 -26.55
N SER A 779 8.46 48.42 -25.98
CA SER A 779 7.31 47.62 -26.43
C SER A 779 6.72 48.12 -27.74
N LEU A 780 6.88 49.37 -28.08
CA LEU A 780 6.41 49.97 -29.35
C LEU A 780 7.45 49.89 -30.49
N ARG A 781 8.75 49.73 -30.16
CA ARG A 781 9.85 49.57 -31.14
C ARG A 781 10.04 48.15 -31.67
N PHE A 782 9.29 47.17 -31.18
CA PHE A 782 9.35 45.79 -31.66
C PHE A 782 8.60 45.67 -32.99
N GLU A 783 9.29 45.75 -34.10
CA GLU A 783 8.86 45.24 -35.41
C GLU A 783 9.17 43.75 -35.58
#